data_4fefe3c1f9777f37e4c99779e5becf79
#
_entry.id   4fefe3c1f9777f37e4c99779e5becf79
#
_cell.length_a   1.000
_cell.length_b   1.000
_cell.length_c   1.000
_cell.angle_alpha   90.00
_cell.angle_beta   90.00
_cell.angle_gamma   90.00
#
_symmetry.space_group_name_H-M   'P 1'
#
loop_
_entity.id
_entity.type
_entity.pdbx_description
1 polymer ?
#
loop_
_entity_poly.entity_id
_entity_poly.type
_entity_poly.pdbx_seq_one_letter_code
_entity_poly.pdbx_strand_id
1 'polypeptide(L)'
;MKSFLTKWSFSLLLLVGMASAAMSQKTISGVITDATNGEALIGANVLVKGTDTGTITDIDGSYSLQASEGDVLVISYAGYTDQMVTVGTSSTINVALEAGKLLDEIVVVGYGTQKAKEVTSAVVSVGREKFNQGPISDPVQLLQGKVSGLQVYNRGGDPNRASVIRLRGISTVGANVEPLIVIDGIIGASLQNVDPNDIEKMDVLKDGSAAAIYGSRGSSGVIIITTKKGSKKTGSINLSYNGQVGASSILNTIDIMSADEFKAAGGTNLGKSTEWMNEVTRTGLSQVHGLAADGGFGNSSFRISANVRNTEGILKTSGFDQFNARLNFNTKALNDKLTIDFATSVTTRDQNFAFQEALRYAILYNPTAPVLGTESPFPFNSTQFGGYFESLGLFDAFNPVSIINQNKNTGKRTEFNYGANLGYSLLDNLTLNLRIAQQDNTGASRQYYPTTSHFRGNATSPLRKGRAEFYNDNNKFKLYEAYATHLSEFGQSTLSLTGGYSYQQSNFISNYLNIGDFPNNDIDFINRIETSQDLQNAGFIGVNSDASPDEKIIAFFGRANLTVNDAIFVNASLRREGSTKLGEGNQWGLFPSFGVGVDINKYAKISALDVLKLRVGYGVTGSLPTQNGLSRAIRGIVNGPDGSVTTNLVRAANPDLKWEEKGETNIGLEVAAGKFNATLELYNRDIKDFILERVVDVAIFGVNRRIENAGKLNTKGVELALNYDLVKQSDVSYTTGVVLSTYKTVLDEYVLPAEVRGNLGAPGQNGTNMIRVKVGEEIGQIWGPVFDGVTDKGDVKFKDVNGDGKLVAGADKALEADADFEVLGNGIPDFELGWTNNLNIKGWNINAFFRGAFGHSLVNTWRAFYEPRLSTQTSYNFVNTTLAVPGLTTARYSSLYVEKADFFKLDNLTISRNIPLNSKAIRNLNVSLTGQNLFVLTKYTGADPEPALVYYGATDNGGVEGNTPDVLAPGIDSRNNYFSARTVTLGINFNF
;
A
#
# COMPACT_ATOMS: atom_id res chain seq x y z
N MET A 1 16.16 -15.64 39.06
CA MET A 1 14.96 -16.39 38.58
C MET A 1 14.14 -17.10 39.67
N LYS A 2 14.48 -16.99 40.94
CA LYS A 2 13.68 -17.60 42.06
C LYS A 2 12.86 -16.57 42.90
N SER A 3 12.95 -15.28 42.61
CA SER A 3 12.20 -14.25 43.37
C SER A 3 10.99 -13.67 42.60
N PHE A 4 10.77 -14.10 41.36
CA PHE A 4 9.66 -13.59 40.55
C PHE A 4 8.38 -14.44 40.65
N LEU A 5 8.51 -15.69 41.07
CA LEU A 5 7.39 -16.64 41.16
C LEU A 5 6.59 -16.60 42.48
N THR A 6 7.12 -15.98 43.51
CA THR A 6 6.47 -15.96 44.85
C THR A 6 5.49 -14.77 45.03
N LYS A 7 5.49 -13.79 44.15
CA LYS A 7 4.55 -12.65 44.19
C LYS A 7 3.26 -12.81 43.39
N TRP A 8 3.18 -13.82 42.53
CA TRP A 8 1.99 -14.08 41.74
C TRP A 8 1.00 -15.06 42.36
N SER A 9 1.41 -15.83 43.34
CA SER A 9 0.53 -16.80 44.03
C SER A 9 -0.42 -16.15 45.08
N PHE A 10 -0.20 -14.90 45.47
CA PHE A 10 -1.08 -14.22 46.45
C PHE A 10 -2.23 -13.44 45.80
N SER A 11 -2.13 -13.11 44.49
CA SER A 11 -3.22 -12.41 43.78
C SER A 11 -4.31 -13.34 43.22
N LEU A 12 -4.07 -14.64 43.18
CA LEU A 12 -5.02 -15.62 42.66
C LEU A 12 -6.04 -16.11 43.68
N LEU A 13 -5.83 -15.84 44.96
CA LEU A 13 -6.70 -16.34 46.07
C LEU A 13 -7.79 -15.34 46.49
N LEU A 14 -7.76 -14.10 45.96
CA LEU A 14 -8.77 -13.08 46.29
C LEU A 14 -9.97 -13.01 45.34
N LEU A 15 -9.97 -13.86 44.32
CA LEU A 15 -10.99 -13.85 43.21
C LEU A 15 -12.09 -14.93 43.35
N VAL A 16 -12.11 -15.68 44.44
CA VAL A 16 -13.08 -16.78 44.63
C VAL A 16 -14.23 -16.45 45.61
N GLY A 17 -14.28 -15.24 46.15
CA GLY A 17 -15.16 -14.90 47.25
C GLY A 17 -16.36 -13.97 46.99
N MET A 18 -16.94 -13.91 45.77
CA MET A 18 -18.21 -13.21 45.58
C MET A 18 -19.14 -13.97 44.63
N ALA A 19 -19.77 -15.01 45.14
CA ALA A 19 -20.97 -15.60 44.51
C ALA A 19 -22.11 -15.52 45.53
N SER A 20 -23.09 -14.68 45.26
CA SER A 20 -24.51 -14.93 45.46
C SER A 20 -25.32 -13.63 45.64
N ALA A 21 -25.99 -13.25 44.54
CA ALA A 21 -27.31 -12.64 44.58
C ALA A 21 -28.07 -13.16 43.35
N ALA A 22 -28.77 -14.26 43.50
CA ALA A 22 -29.64 -14.82 42.50
C ALA A 22 -30.93 -13.98 42.45
N MET A 23 -31.06 -13.09 41.47
CA MET A 23 -32.35 -12.63 40.97
C MET A 23 -32.91 -13.72 40.04
N SER A 24 -34.24 -13.97 40.10
CA SER A 24 -34.91 -14.98 39.29
C SER A 24 -34.89 -14.54 37.79
N GLN A 25 -33.79 -14.87 37.10
CA GLN A 25 -33.71 -14.73 35.68
C GLN A 25 -34.36 -15.94 35.01
N LYS A 26 -35.13 -15.70 33.96
CA LYS A 26 -35.78 -16.71 33.14
C LYS A 26 -34.94 -16.95 31.87
N THR A 27 -34.80 -18.19 31.47
CA THR A 27 -34.17 -18.52 30.19
C THR A 27 -35.14 -18.10 29.06
N ILE A 28 -34.74 -17.13 28.26
CA ILE A 28 -35.43 -16.71 27.04
C ILE A 28 -34.70 -17.38 25.86
N SER A 29 -35.48 -18.01 24.99
CA SER A 29 -34.95 -18.62 23.76
C SER A 29 -35.79 -18.17 22.57
N GLY A 30 -35.29 -18.32 21.35
CA GLY A 30 -35.97 -17.99 20.12
C GLY A 30 -35.12 -18.18 18.88
N VAL A 31 -35.65 -17.87 17.74
CA VAL A 31 -34.98 -17.92 16.44
C VAL A 31 -34.97 -16.52 15.84
N ILE A 32 -33.81 -16.12 15.32
CA ILE A 32 -33.66 -14.88 14.58
C ILE A 32 -33.53 -15.20 13.09
N THR A 33 -34.40 -14.59 12.30
CA THR A 33 -34.50 -14.83 10.86
C THR A 33 -34.43 -13.53 10.08
N ASP A 34 -34.11 -13.59 8.81
CA ASP A 34 -34.27 -12.50 7.85
C ASP A 34 -35.77 -12.31 7.55
N ALA A 35 -36.27 -11.11 7.75
CA ALA A 35 -37.67 -10.77 7.53
C ALA A 35 -38.16 -10.92 6.07
N THR A 36 -37.18 -10.91 5.09
CA THR A 36 -37.49 -10.96 3.67
C THR A 36 -37.61 -12.39 3.13
N ASN A 37 -36.78 -13.31 3.64
CA ASN A 37 -36.64 -14.67 3.11
C ASN A 37 -36.87 -15.77 4.17
N GLY A 38 -36.99 -15.40 5.45
CA GLY A 38 -37.15 -16.34 6.56
C GLY A 38 -35.92 -17.15 6.92
N GLU A 39 -34.74 -16.82 6.35
CA GLU A 39 -33.48 -17.54 6.59
C GLU A 39 -32.97 -17.27 8.00
N ALA A 40 -32.43 -18.29 8.64
CA ALA A 40 -31.84 -18.20 9.97
C ALA A 40 -30.58 -17.29 9.95
N LEU A 41 -30.52 -16.26 10.79
CA LEU A 41 -29.39 -15.35 10.91
C LEU A 41 -28.39 -15.90 11.93
N ILE A 42 -27.32 -16.49 11.43
CA ILE A 42 -26.25 -17.12 12.21
C ILE A 42 -25.29 -16.06 12.76
N GLY A 43 -25.06 -16.04 14.07
CA GLY A 43 -24.16 -15.07 14.70
C GLY A 43 -24.79 -13.69 14.95
N ALA A 44 -26.12 -13.57 14.87
CA ALA A 44 -26.81 -12.36 15.28
C ALA A 44 -26.67 -12.16 16.80
N ASN A 45 -26.34 -10.92 17.23
CA ASN A 45 -26.22 -10.57 18.63
C ASN A 45 -27.59 -10.35 19.26
N VAL A 46 -27.82 -10.90 20.43
CA VAL A 46 -28.99 -10.67 21.28
C VAL A 46 -28.51 -10.20 22.63
N LEU A 47 -28.71 -8.93 22.97
CA LEU A 47 -28.22 -8.27 24.16
C LEU A 47 -29.40 -7.74 25.01
N VAL A 48 -29.35 -7.89 26.31
CA VAL A 48 -30.28 -7.23 27.22
C VAL A 48 -29.87 -5.76 27.39
N LYS A 49 -30.70 -4.82 26.97
CA LYS A 49 -30.42 -3.38 26.97
C LYS A 49 -29.99 -2.88 28.34
N GLY A 50 -28.84 -2.20 28.38
CA GLY A 50 -28.31 -1.65 29.63
C GLY A 50 -27.58 -2.67 30.51
N THR A 51 -27.39 -3.89 30.03
CA THR A 51 -26.61 -4.95 30.69
C THR A 51 -25.60 -5.56 29.73
N ASP A 52 -24.64 -6.31 30.25
CA ASP A 52 -23.70 -7.09 29.43
C ASP A 52 -24.21 -8.54 29.18
N THR A 53 -25.46 -8.84 29.57
CA THR A 53 -26.06 -10.15 29.33
C THR A 53 -26.48 -10.27 27.88
N GLY A 54 -25.84 -11.12 27.12
CA GLY A 54 -26.10 -11.34 25.71
C GLY A 54 -25.68 -12.71 25.22
N THR A 55 -26.11 -13.04 24.02
CA THR A 55 -25.77 -14.28 23.31
C THR A 55 -25.70 -13.99 21.81
N ILE A 56 -25.16 -14.93 21.06
CA ILE A 56 -25.23 -14.93 19.59
C ILE A 56 -26.07 -16.10 19.14
N THR A 57 -26.74 -15.95 18.01
CA THR A 57 -27.50 -17.04 17.39
C THR A 57 -26.58 -18.13 16.87
N ASP A 58 -27.04 -19.37 16.99
CA ASP A 58 -26.39 -20.55 16.42
C ASP A 58 -26.68 -20.72 14.92
N ILE A 59 -26.34 -21.91 14.37
CA ILE A 59 -26.48 -22.23 12.94
C ILE A 59 -27.94 -22.24 12.46
N ASP A 60 -28.88 -22.50 13.34
CA ASP A 60 -30.33 -22.50 13.05
C ASP A 60 -30.95 -21.13 13.38
N GLY A 61 -30.12 -20.10 13.64
CA GLY A 61 -30.56 -18.80 14.09
C GLY A 61 -31.10 -18.79 15.51
N SER A 62 -30.98 -19.92 16.24
CA SER A 62 -31.53 -20.06 17.59
C SER A 62 -30.62 -19.40 18.61
N TYR A 63 -31.23 -18.81 19.63
CA TYR A 63 -30.52 -18.20 20.75
C TYR A 63 -31.12 -18.58 22.09
N SER A 64 -30.33 -18.49 23.14
CA SER A 64 -30.78 -18.67 24.51
C SER A 64 -29.96 -17.76 25.45
N LEU A 65 -30.65 -16.95 26.25
CA LEU A 65 -30.01 -16.08 27.25
C LEU A 65 -30.88 -15.98 28.51
N GLN A 66 -30.30 -15.50 29.60
CA GLN A 66 -31.02 -15.20 30.84
C GLN A 66 -31.51 -13.73 30.80
N ALA A 67 -32.81 -13.50 30.98
CA ALA A 67 -33.37 -12.17 31.08
C ALA A 67 -34.59 -12.18 32.00
N SER A 68 -34.95 -11.02 32.56
CA SER A 68 -36.11 -10.82 33.42
C SER A 68 -37.27 -10.28 32.62
N GLU A 69 -38.50 -10.48 33.09
CA GLU A 69 -39.69 -9.84 32.51
C GLU A 69 -39.57 -8.32 32.63
N GLY A 70 -39.81 -7.60 31.53
CA GLY A 70 -39.62 -6.16 31.41
C GLY A 70 -38.28 -5.74 30.83
N ASP A 71 -37.30 -6.63 30.75
CA ASP A 71 -36.03 -6.35 30.05
C ASP A 71 -36.29 -6.12 28.56
N VAL A 72 -35.45 -5.29 27.93
CA VAL A 72 -35.50 -5.05 26.49
C VAL A 72 -34.32 -5.78 25.83
N LEU A 73 -34.63 -6.71 24.93
CA LEU A 73 -33.59 -7.35 24.09
C LEU A 73 -33.29 -6.43 22.91
N VAL A 74 -32.01 -6.14 22.70
CA VAL A 74 -31.50 -5.50 21.49
C VAL A 74 -30.91 -6.60 20.61
N ILE A 75 -31.52 -6.80 19.46
CA ILE A 75 -31.09 -7.81 18.48
C ILE A 75 -30.44 -7.07 17.34
N SER A 76 -29.18 -7.40 17.07
CA SER A 76 -28.38 -6.78 16.01
C SER A 76 -27.64 -7.81 15.20
N TYR A 77 -27.53 -7.58 13.91
CA TYR A 77 -26.75 -8.41 12.99
C TYR A 77 -26.15 -7.56 11.88
N ALA A 78 -24.92 -7.86 11.49
CA ALA A 78 -24.22 -7.09 10.46
C ALA A 78 -25.04 -7.07 9.15
N GLY A 79 -25.38 -5.88 8.67
CA GLY A 79 -26.22 -5.70 7.49
C GLY A 79 -27.73 -5.70 7.75
N TYR A 80 -28.17 -5.71 9.02
CA TYR A 80 -29.59 -5.66 9.41
C TYR A 80 -29.87 -4.49 10.34
N THR A 81 -31.13 -4.05 10.35
CA THR A 81 -31.59 -3.01 11.28
C THR A 81 -31.76 -3.60 12.67
N ASP A 82 -31.15 -2.97 13.68
CA ASP A 82 -31.33 -3.37 15.07
C ASP A 82 -32.79 -3.34 15.49
N GLN A 83 -33.26 -4.41 16.14
CA GLN A 83 -34.62 -4.49 16.64
C GLN A 83 -34.64 -4.62 18.17
N MET A 84 -35.51 -3.86 18.82
CA MET A 84 -35.69 -3.91 20.26
C MET A 84 -37.01 -4.61 20.58
N VAL A 85 -36.92 -5.66 21.44
CA VAL A 85 -38.11 -6.44 21.86
C VAL A 85 -38.13 -6.53 23.36
N THR A 86 -39.24 -6.14 23.99
CA THR A 86 -39.45 -6.24 25.43
C THR A 86 -39.81 -7.69 25.83
N VAL A 87 -39.10 -8.21 26.80
CA VAL A 87 -39.33 -9.54 27.35
C VAL A 87 -40.67 -9.53 28.12
N GLY A 88 -41.66 -10.26 27.63
CA GLY A 88 -42.92 -10.46 28.28
C GLY A 88 -42.98 -11.76 29.09
N THR A 89 -44.19 -12.29 29.29
CA THR A 89 -44.41 -13.56 30.01
C THR A 89 -43.91 -14.81 29.24
N SER A 90 -43.79 -14.71 27.91
CA SER A 90 -43.30 -15.80 27.06
C SER A 90 -41.80 -16.05 27.29
N SER A 91 -41.39 -17.31 27.28
CA SER A 91 -39.95 -17.72 27.28
C SER A 91 -39.40 -17.93 25.87
N THR A 92 -40.24 -17.79 24.83
CA THR A 92 -39.83 -17.91 23.44
C THR A 92 -40.14 -16.60 22.72
N ILE A 93 -39.11 -15.97 22.13
CA ILE A 93 -39.17 -14.72 21.39
C ILE A 93 -38.47 -14.91 20.04
N ASN A 94 -39.25 -15.08 18.98
CA ASN A 94 -38.72 -15.15 17.60
C ASN A 94 -38.74 -13.75 17.00
N VAL A 95 -37.65 -13.40 16.29
CA VAL A 95 -37.49 -12.07 15.70
C VAL A 95 -37.06 -12.19 14.25
N ALA A 96 -37.79 -11.49 13.38
CA ALA A 96 -37.41 -11.36 12.00
C ALA A 96 -36.75 -9.97 11.80
N LEU A 97 -35.44 -9.95 11.53
CA LEU A 97 -34.70 -8.71 11.29
C LEU A 97 -34.87 -8.27 9.83
N GLU A 98 -35.15 -7.00 9.65
CA GLU A 98 -35.13 -6.37 8.32
C GLU A 98 -33.67 -6.10 7.90
N ALA A 99 -33.34 -6.37 6.64
CA ALA A 99 -32.01 -6.03 6.10
C ALA A 99 -31.74 -4.53 6.35
N GLY A 100 -30.65 -4.26 7.03
CA GLY A 100 -30.25 -2.90 7.40
C GLY A 100 -29.97 -2.10 6.14
N LYS A 101 -30.36 -0.84 6.16
CA LYS A 101 -29.95 0.09 5.11
C LYS A 101 -28.44 0.32 5.27
N LEU A 102 -27.67 0.31 4.19
CA LEU A 102 -26.21 0.58 4.15
C LEU A 102 -25.79 1.83 4.96
N LEU A 103 -26.75 2.72 5.26
CA LEU A 103 -26.55 3.99 5.95
C LEU A 103 -26.54 3.93 7.47
N ASP A 104 -26.91 2.81 8.08
CA ASP A 104 -26.83 2.62 9.54
C ASP A 104 -25.47 2.01 9.98
N GLU A 105 -24.59 1.68 9.02
CA GLU A 105 -23.22 1.22 9.30
C GLU A 105 -22.44 2.29 10.06
N ILE A 106 -21.66 1.85 11.06
CA ILE A 106 -20.78 2.75 11.84
C ILE A 106 -19.45 2.90 11.15
N VAL A 107 -19.10 4.12 10.78
CA VAL A 107 -17.84 4.49 10.13
C VAL A 107 -16.94 5.18 11.13
N VAL A 108 -15.65 4.87 11.11
CA VAL A 108 -14.64 5.59 11.92
C VAL A 108 -14.21 6.85 11.18
N VAL A 109 -14.37 8.00 11.82
CA VAL A 109 -14.10 9.31 11.22
C VAL A 109 -13.18 10.16 12.11
N GLY A 110 -11.96 9.75 12.28
CA GLY A 110 -11.01 10.45 13.13
C GLY A 110 -11.24 10.20 14.62
N TYR A 111 -11.44 11.24 15.39
CA TYR A 111 -11.63 11.17 16.86
C TYR A 111 -13.05 10.74 17.26
N GLY A 112 -13.58 9.67 16.66
CA GLY A 112 -14.92 9.15 16.97
C GLY A 112 -15.47 8.30 15.83
N THR A 113 -16.73 7.92 16.02
CA THR A 113 -17.50 7.15 15.03
C THR A 113 -18.78 7.92 14.66
N GLN A 114 -19.23 7.75 13.44
CA GLN A 114 -20.50 8.28 12.95
C GLN A 114 -21.29 7.19 12.22
N LYS A 115 -22.59 7.31 12.16
CA LYS A 115 -23.40 6.48 11.24
C LYS A 115 -23.09 6.92 9.81
N ALA A 116 -23.00 6.00 8.85
CA ALA A 116 -22.71 6.31 7.46
C ALA A 116 -23.67 7.37 6.89
N LYS A 117 -24.95 7.36 7.30
CA LYS A 117 -25.94 8.38 6.89
C LYS A 117 -25.59 9.80 7.36
N GLU A 118 -24.87 9.95 8.47
CA GLU A 118 -24.50 11.26 9.05
C GLU A 118 -23.24 11.84 8.44
N VAL A 119 -22.45 11.01 7.74
CA VAL A 119 -21.18 11.42 7.13
C VAL A 119 -21.43 12.36 5.96
N THR A 120 -20.84 13.57 6.03
CA THR A 120 -20.96 14.61 5.00
C THR A 120 -19.79 14.61 3.99
N SER A 121 -18.78 13.79 4.23
CA SER A 121 -17.54 13.68 3.47
C SER A 121 -17.51 12.38 2.66
N ALA A 122 -16.55 12.26 1.72
CA ALA A 122 -16.35 11.06 0.91
C ALA A 122 -15.59 9.99 1.71
N VAL A 123 -16.33 9.12 2.39
CA VAL A 123 -15.79 8.00 3.16
C VAL A 123 -16.36 6.68 2.64
N VAL A 124 -15.49 5.68 2.47
CA VAL A 124 -15.90 4.34 2.06
C VAL A 124 -15.43 3.33 3.10
N SER A 125 -16.35 2.56 3.63
CA SER A 125 -16.07 1.45 4.54
C SER A 125 -16.09 0.13 3.77
N VAL A 126 -15.04 -0.69 3.96
CA VAL A 126 -14.92 -2.02 3.38
C VAL A 126 -14.77 -3.02 4.52
N GLY A 127 -15.79 -3.84 4.75
CA GLY A 127 -15.76 -4.92 5.72
C GLY A 127 -15.04 -6.16 5.18
N ARG A 128 -14.73 -7.05 6.08
CA ARG A 128 -13.98 -8.29 5.80
C ARG A 128 -14.60 -9.15 4.68
N GLU A 129 -15.92 -9.17 4.59
CA GLU A 129 -16.69 -9.94 3.60
C GLU A 129 -16.46 -9.47 2.16
N LYS A 130 -16.01 -8.21 1.99
CA LYS A 130 -15.72 -7.59 0.69
C LYS A 130 -14.23 -7.63 0.32
N PHE A 131 -13.35 -8.06 1.24
CA PHE A 131 -11.91 -8.11 1.01
C PHE A 131 -11.52 -9.09 -0.09
N ASN A 132 -10.49 -8.76 -0.84
CA ASN A 132 -9.83 -9.71 -1.73
C ASN A 132 -9.24 -10.86 -0.89
N GLN A 133 -9.36 -12.09 -1.38
CA GLN A 133 -8.93 -13.29 -0.67
C GLN A 133 -7.57 -13.80 -1.20
N GLY A 134 -6.86 -14.59 -0.40
CA GLY A 134 -5.59 -15.22 -0.76
C GLY A 134 -4.49 -15.01 0.27
N PRO A 135 -3.25 -15.46 0.02
CA PRO A 135 -2.12 -15.32 0.92
C PRO A 135 -1.53 -13.89 0.86
N ILE A 136 -2.41 -12.90 0.94
CA ILE A 136 -2.07 -11.48 0.86
C ILE A 136 -1.14 -11.12 2.01
N SER A 137 0.01 -10.54 1.70
CA SER A 137 1.01 -10.09 2.68
C SER A 137 0.94 -8.58 2.95
N ASP A 138 0.47 -7.80 1.99
CA ASP A 138 0.27 -6.35 2.12
C ASP A 138 -1.22 -6.06 2.32
N PRO A 139 -1.64 -5.59 3.50
CA PRO A 139 -3.06 -5.37 3.82
C PRO A 139 -3.81 -4.47 2.84
N VAL A 140 -3.14 -3.52 2.20
CA VAL A 140 -3.82 -2.62 1.26
C VAL A 140 -4.33 -3.32 0.00
N GLN A 141 -3.76 -4.47 -0.36
CA GLN A 141 -4.25 -5.29 -1.48
C GLN A 141 -5.66 -5.86 -1.22
N LEU A 142 -6.10 -5.92 0.05
CA LEU A 142 -7.47 -6.26 0.40
C LEU A 142 -8.49 -5.26 -0.18
N LEU A 143 -8.07 -4.00 -0.38
CA LEU A 143 -8.89 -2.90 -0.91
C LEU A 143 -8.72 -2.70 -2.43
N GLN A 144 -7.79 -3.38 -3.07
CA GLN A 144 -7.47 -3.16 -4.49
C GLN A 144 -8.73 -3.28 -5.36
N GLY A 145 -9.10 -2.17 -6.05
CA GLY A 145 -10.27 -2.08 -6.91
C GLY A 145 -11.63 -2.18 -6.22
N LYS A 146 -11.68 -2.06 -4.88
CA LYS A 146 -12.95 -2.05 -4.10
C LYS A 146 -13.41 -0.63 -3.77
N VAL A 147 -12.53 0.34 -3.83
CA VAL A 147 -12.80 1.74 -3.48
C VAL A 147 -12.52 2.61 -4.70
N SER A 148 -13.53 3.34 -5.17
CA SER A 148 -13.36 4.29 -6.28
C SER A 148 -12.36 5.39 -5.90
N GLY A 149 -11.44 5.72 -6.81
CA GLY A 149 -10.37 6.69 -6.59
C GLY A 149 -9.18 6.18 -5.78
N LEU A 150 -9.24 4.97 -5.20
CA LEU A 150 -8.10 4.34 -4.55
C LEU A 150 -7.36 3.44 -5.56
N GLN A 151 -6.14 3.79 -5.85
CA GLN A 151 -5.26 3.08 -6.75
C GLN A 151 -4.24 2.28 -5.92
N VAL A 152 -4.22 0.98 -6.13
CA VAL A 152 -3.27 0.05 -5.49
C VAL A 152 -2.63 -0.74 -6.61
N TYR A 153 -1.35 -0.47 -6.86
CA TYR A 153 -0.58 -1.18 -7.87
C TYR A 153 0.56 -1.96 -7.23
N ASN A 154 0.64 -3.20 -7.59
CA ASN A 154 1.73 -4.09 -7.24
C ASN A 154 2.43 -4.53 -8.53
N ARG A 155 3.29 -3.67 -9.07
CA ARG A 155 4.09 -3.99 -10.25
C ARG A 155 5.14 -5.01 -9.90
N GLY A 156 4.87 -6.25 -10.30
CA GLY A 156 5.71 -7.40 -10.01
C GLY A 156 5.25 -8.20 -8.80
N GLY A 157 5.80 -9.39 -8.66
CA GLY A 157 5.48 -10.38 -7.64
C GLY A 157 6.53 -10.47 -6.53
N ASP A 158 7.35 -9.43 -6.30
CA ASP A 158 8.34 -9.43 -5.21
C ASP A 158 7.64 -9.45 -3.86
N PRO A 159 7.80 -10.52 -3.07
CA PRO A 159 7.14 -10.64 -1.77
C PRO A 159 7.64 -9.63 -0.73
N ASN A 160 8.79 -9.00 -0.96
CA ASN A 160 9.40 -8.04 -0.05
C ASN A 160 9.05 -6.57 -0.38
N ARG A 161 8.41 -6.32 -1.51
CA ARG A 161 8.05 -4.97 -1.96
C ARG A 161 6.63 -4.62 -1.54
N ALA A 162 6.42 -3.41 -1.02
CA ALA A 162 5.10 -2.87 -0.73
C ALA A 162 4.40 -2.42 -2.02
N SER A 163 3.06 -2.44 -2.01
CA SER A 163 2.24 -1.89 -3.08
C SER A 163 2.34 -0.37 -3.13
N VAL A 164 2.26 0.21 -4.33
CA VAL A 164 2.15 1.67 -4.50
C VAL A 164 0.69 2.07 -4.31
N ILE A 165 0.45 3.01 -3.41
CA ILE A 165 -0.90 3.48 -3.07
C ILE A 165 -1.06 4.94 -3.51
N ARG A 166 -2.14 5.24 -4.20
CA ARG A 166 -2.54 6.60 -4.54
C ARG A 166 -4.03 6.77 -4.28
N LEU A 167 -4.43 7.96 -3.85
CA LEU A 167 -5.82 8.30 -3.65
C LEU A 167 -6.16 9.58 -4.44
N ARG A 168 -7.05 9.44 -5.43
CA ARG A 168 -7.42 10.53 -6.35
C ARG A 168 -6.21 11.10 -7.13
N GLY A 169 -5.32 10.21 -7.60
CA GLY A 169 -4.19 10.55 -8.45
C GLY A 169 -3.01 11.21 -7.74
N ILE A 170 -2.33 12.11 -8.41
CA ILE A 170 -1.16 12.82 -7.91
C ILE A 170 -1.60 13.84 -6.84
N SER A 171 -1.13 13.65 -5.63
CA SER A 171 -1.50 14.48 -4.48
C SER A 171 -0.39 15.44 -4.02
N THR A 172 0.83 15.30 -4.54
CA THR A 172 2.00 16.16 -4.27
C THR A 172 3.15 15.77 -5.19
N VAL A 173 4.20 16.58 -5.25
CA VAL A 173 5.44 16.30 -6.01
C VAL A 173 6.56 15.88 -5.08
N GLY A 174 6.90 16.65 -4.08
CA GLY A 174 8.04 16.43 -3.18
C GLY A 174 7.68 16.16 -1.71
N ALA A 175 6.39 16.02 -1.40
CA ALA A 175 5.91 15.60 -0.09
C ALA A 175 5.47 14.12 -0.09
N ASN A 176 4.87 13.63 1.00
CA ASN A 176 4.38 12.26 1.05
C ASN A 176 3.13 12.09 0.19
N VAL A 177 3.22 11.24 -0.81
CA VAL A 177 2.16 10.95 -1.78
C VAL A 177 1.20 9.83 -1.34
N GLU A 178 1.55 9.08 -0.31
CA GLU A 178 0.76 7.95 0.17
C GLU A 178 -0.28 8.38 1.21
N PRO A 179 -1.46 7.73 1.25
CA PRO A 179 -2.44 7.92 2.31
C PRO A 179 -1.86 7.63 3.70
N LEU A 180 -2.31 8.36 4.70
CA LEU A 180 -2.00 8.07 6.09
C LEU A 180 -2.63 6.75 6.52
N ILE A 181 -1.84 5.86 7.09
CA ILE A 181 -2.34 4.62 7.71
C ILE A 181 -2.58 4.86 9.21
N VAL A 182 -3.77 4.47 9.68
CA VAL A 182 -4.13 4.51 11.11
C VAL A 182 -4.61 3.12 11.51
N ILE A 183 -3.94 2.46 12.45
CA ILE A 183 -4.32 1.12 12.94
C ILE A 183 -4.77 1.21 14.39
N ASP A 184 -6.05 0.93 14.66
CA ASP A 184 -6.67 1.02 16.00
C ASP A 184 -6.40 2.37 16.72
N GLY A 185 -6.32 3.45 15.92
CA GLY A 185 -6.04 4.80 16.39
C GLY A 185 -4.56 5.16 16.47
N ILE A 186 -3.63 4.24 16.19
CA ILE A 186 -2.19 4.54 16.08
C ILE A 186 -1.91 5.16 14.71
N ILE A 187 -1.58 6.44 14.71
CA ILE A 187 -1.37 7.25 13.50
C ILE A 187 -0.01 6.94 12.89
N GLY A 188 0.04 6.74 11.56
CA GLY A 188 1.28 6.48 10.81
C GLY A 188 1.88 5.11 11.10
N ALA A 189 1.05 4.14 11.51
CA ALA A 189 1.46 2.76 11.69
C ALA A 189 1.88 2.12 10.36
N SER A 190 2.89 1.26 10.41
CA SER A 190 3.28 0.45 9.24
C SER A 190 2.21 -0.60 8.93
N LEU A 191 1.86 -0.76 7.66
CA LEU A 191 0.98 -1.83 7.19
C LEU A 191 1.54 -3.23 7.47
N GLN A 192 2.85 -3.36 7.56
CA GLN A 192 3.51 -4.63 7.86
C GLN A 192 3.30 -5.10 9.32
N ASN A 193 2.80 -4.20 10.19
CA ASN A 193 2.51 -4.48 11.60
C ASN A 193 1.16 -5.14 11.86
N VAL A 194 0.34 -5.31 10.85
CA VAL A 194 -0.94 -5.98 10.99
C VAL A 194 -1.05 -7.13 9.99
N ASP A 195 -1.35 -8.32 10.50
CA ASP A 195 -1.66 -9.44 9.61
C ASP A 195 -3.06 -9.24 9.00
N PRO A 196 -3.24 -9.42 7.67
CA PRO A 196 -4.54 -9.31 7.02
C PRO A 196 -5.66 -10.11 7.69
N ASN A 197 -5.33 -11.25 8.31
CA ASN A 197 -6.31 -12.09 9.02
C ASN A 197 -6.86 -11.44 10.31
N ASP A 198 -6.15 -10.47 10.89
CA ASP A 198 -6.57 -9.76 12.09
C ASP A 198 -7.40 -8.51 11.78
N ILE A 199 -7.58 -8.15 10.51
CA ILE A 199 -8.34 -6.96 10.11
C ILE A 199 -9.83 -7.30 10.09
N GLU A 200 -10.66 -6.42 10.69
CA GLU A 200 -12.12 -6.48 10.67
C GLU A 200 -12.69 -5.62 9.54
N LYS A 201 -12.23 -4.37 9.45
CA LYS A 201 -12.66 -3.43 8.41
C LYS A 201 -11.61 -2.38 8.12
N MET A 202 -11.74 -1.76 6.96
CA MET A 202 -10.95 -0.61 6.54
C MET A 202 -11.88 0.53 6.10
N ASP A 203 -11.68 1.71 6.70
CA ASP A 203 -12.40 2.93 6.34
C ASP A 203 -11.45 3.85 5.56
N VAL A 204 -11.82 4.25 4.34
CA VAL A 204 -11.01 5.11 3.47
C VAL A 204 -11.62 6.51 3.41
N LEU A 205 -10.91 7.49 3.96
CA LEU A 205 -11.28 8.91 3.95
C LEU A 205 -10.64 9.55 2.73
N LYS A 206 -11.45 9.91 1.73
CA LYS A 206 -10.97 10.29 0.41
C LYS A 206 -10.77 11.78 0.22
N ASP A 207 -11.57 12.61 0.89
CA ASP A 207 -11.59 14.04 0.67
C ASP A 207 -10.97 14.87 1.82
N GLY A 208 -10.66 16.13 1.52
CA GLY A 208 -10.08 17.05 2.48
C GLY A 208 -11.00 17.33 3.69
N SER A 209 -12.33 17.22 3.54
CA SER A 209 -13.26 17.48 4.64
C SER A 209 -13.21 16.37 5.71
N ALA A 210 -12.97 15.12 5.31
CA ALA A 210 -12.74 14.00 6.23
C ALA A 210 -11.34 13.99 6.81
N ALA A 211 -10.35 14.30 5.98
CA ALA A 211 -8.93 14.13 6.31
C ALA A 211 -8.32 15.29 7.12
N ALA A 212 -8.92 16.50 7.06
CA ALA A 212 -8.37 17.70 7.72
C ALA A 212 -8.16 17.55 9.24
N ILE A 213 -8.96 16.73 9.90
CA ILE A 213 -8.81 16.45 11.34
C ILE A 213 -7.50 15.74 11.68
N TYR A 214 -6.89 15.02 10.73
CA TYR A 214 -5.58 14.37 10.85
C TYR A 214 -4.42 15.31 10.49
N GLY A 215 -4.73 16.54 10.03
CA GLY A 215 -3.75 17.57 9.66
C GLY A 215 -2.92 17.20 8.45
N SER A 216 -1.64 17.56 8.50
CA SER A 216 -0.70 17.37 7.40
C SER A 216 -0.51 15.91 6.98
N ARG A 217 -0.62 14.99 7.88
CA ARG A 217 -0.49 13.55 7.57
C ARG A 217 -1.64 13.02 6.73
N GLY A 218 -2.85 13.61 6.88
CA GLY A 218 -4.04 13.23 6.12
C GLY A 218 -4.13 13.82 4.71
N SER A 219 -3.15 14.60 4.27
CA SER A 219 -3.22 15.38 3.02
C SER A 219 -3.37 14.54 1.75
N SER A 220 -2.91 13.31 1.74
CA SER A 220 -3.05 12.35 0.64
C SER A 220 -4.19 11.33 0.87
N GLY A 221 -5.10 11.64 1.85
CA GLY A 221 -6.16 10.76 2.32
C GLY A 221 -5.75 9.93 3.52
N VAL A 222 -6.71 9.18 4.08
CA VAL A 222 -6.49 8.35 5.27
C VAL A 222 -7.11 6.97 5.08
N ILE A 223 -6.38 5.92 5.43
CA ILE A 223 -6.87 4.55 5.53
C ILE A 223 -6.86 4.14 7.00
N ILE A 224 -8.04 3.96 7.57
CA ILE A 224 -8.20 3.56 8.97
C ILE A 224 -8.47 2.05 9.01
N ILE A 225 -7.60 1.33 9.67
CA ILE A 225 -7.68 -0.12 9.85
C ILE A 225 -8.19 -0.39 11.26
N THR A 226 -9.32 -1.06 11.35
CA THR A 226 -9.86 -1.58 12.61
C THR A 226 -9.57 -3.07 12.68
N THR A 227 -8.88 -3.51 13.73
CA THR A 227 -8.60 -4.93 13.94
C THR A 227 -9.70 -5.60 14.75
N LYS A 228 -9.78 -6.92 14.63
CA LYS A 228 -10.73 -7.76 15.37
C LYS A 228 -10.57 -7.58 16.87
N LYS A 229 -11.67 -7.42 17.57
CA LYS A 229 -11.73 -7.30 19.03
C LYS A 229 -12.17 -8.62 19.67
N GLY A 230 -12.03 -8.70 20.98
CA GLY A 230 -12.52 -9.83 21.77
C GLY A 230 -14.05 -9.91 21.81
N SER A 231 -14.58 -11.12 21.92
CA SER A 231 -16.00 -11.35 22.14
C SER A 231 -16.38 -10.81 23.52
N LYS A 232 -17.50 -10.11 23.62
CA LYS A 232 -18.06 -9.63 24.90
C LYS A 232 -18.82 -10.73 25.67
N LYS A 233 -18.94 -11.93 25.13
CA LYS A 233 -19.64 -13.04 25.78
C LYS A 233 -18.86 -13.53 27.00
N THR A 234 -19.37 -13.24 28.17
CA THR A 234 -18.78 -13.64 29.44
C THR A 234 -18.70 -15.17 29.57
N GLY A 235 -17.52 -15.68 29.96
CA GLY A 235 -17.32 -17.09 30.31
C GLY A 235 -17.09 -18.03 29.11
N SER A 236 -16.95 -17.51 27.88
CA SER A 236 -16.57 -18.33 26.72
C SER A 236 -15.27 -17.85 26.10
N ILE A 237 -14.39 -18.79 25.78
CA ILE A 237 -13.19 -18.54 24.97
C ILE A 237 -13.42 -19.21 23.62
N ASN A 238 -13.30 -18.42 22.56
CA ASN A 238 -13.35 -18.91 21.17
C ASN A 238 -11.92 -19.06 20.67
N LEU A 239 -11.58 -20.23 20.15
CA LEU A 239 -10.31 -20.47 19.48
C LEU A 239 -10.58 -20.57 17.98
N SER A 240 -9.75 -19.91 17.18
CA SER A 240 -9.85 -19.95 15.72
C SER A 240 -8.49 -20.26 15.10
N TYR A 241 -8.52 -21.02 14.01
CA TYR A 241 -7.37 -21.30 13.18
C TYR A 241 -7.65 -20.89 11.73
N ASN A 242 -6.66 -20.26 11.12
CA ASN A 242 -6.62 -19.92 9.70
C ASN A 242 -5.35 -20.52 9.10
N GLY A 243 -5.49 -21.39 8.11
CA GLY A 243 -4.37 -21.99 7.36
C GLY A 243 -4.51 -21.70 5.87
N GLN A 244 -3.40 -21.36 5.22
CA GLN A 244 -3.35 -21.16 3.76
C GLN A 244 -2.05 -21.72 3.21
N VAL A 245 -2.14 -22.41 2.06
CA VAL A 245 -0.99 -22.85 1.27
C VAL A 245 -1.18 -22.39 -0.16
N GLY A 246 -0.23 -21.65 -0.69
CA GLY A 246 -0.27 -21.09 -2.04
C GLY A 246 0.94 -21.45 -2.88
N ALA A 247 0.74 -21.54 -4.18
CA ALA A 247 1.80 -21.72 -5.18
C ALA A 247 1.75 -20.58 -6.20
N SER A 248 2.88 -19.89 -6.39
CA SER A 248 3.03 -18.72 -7.26
C SER A 248 3.95 -19.03 -8.43
N SER A 249 3.54 -18.69 -9.64
CA SER A 249 4.35 -18.82 -10.86
C SER A 249 4.34 -17.50 -11.64
N ILE A 250 5.29 -17.29 -12.54
CA ILE A 250 5.30 -16.09 -13.41
C ILE A 250 3.99 -16.03 -14.19
N LEU A 251 3.39 -14.85 -14.23
CA LEU A 251 2.17 -14.59 -15.01
C LEU A 251 2.50 -14.38 -16.49
N ASN A 252 3.48 -13.52 -16.78
CA ASN A 252 3.89 -13.16 -18.12
C ASN A 252 5.37 -12.82 -18.17
N THR A 253 6.02 -13.02 -19.31
CA THR A 253 7.42 -12.68 -19.59
C THR A 253 7.48 -11.83 -20.85
N ILE A 254 8.67 -11.36 -21.19
CA ILE A 254 8.94 -10.61 -22.42
C ILE A 254 9.40 -11.59 -23.49
N ASP A 255 8.90 -11.45 -24.71
CA ASP A 255 9.31 -12.27 -25.83
C ASP A 255 10.75 -11.95 -26.24
N ILE A 256 11.60 -12.98 -26.23
CA ILE A 256 13.03 -12.93 -26.58
C ILE A 256 13.37 -14.03 -27.58
N MET A 257 14.50 -13.88 -28.24
CA MET A 257 14.97 -14.93 -29.14
C MET A 257 15.33 -16.20 -28.39
N SER A 258 14.88 -17.33 -28.90
CA SER A 258 15.42 -18.64 -28.55
C SER A 258 16.88 -18.81 -29.04
N ALA A 259 17.61 -19.82 -28.57
CA ALA A 259 18.96 -20.08 -29.00
C ALA A 259 19.08 -20.29 -30.52
N ASP A 260 18.07 -20.91 -31.17
CA ASP A 260 18.07 -21.14 -32.61
C ASP A 260 17.79 -19.86 -33.39
N GLU A 261 16.80 -19.06 -32.96
CA GLU A 261 16.51 -17.76 -33.56
C GLU A 261 17.71 -16.81 -33.42
N PHE A 262 18.35 -16.80 -32.25
CA PHE A 262 19.54 -16.00 -31.98
C PHE A 262 20.71 -16.35 -32.91
N LYS A 263 20.96 -17.65 -33.12
CA LYS A 263 21.97 -18.13 -34.09
C LYS A 263 21.62 -17.74 -35.51
N ALA A 264 20.34 -17.91 -35.91
CA ALA A 264 19.85 -17.54 -37.23
C ALA A 264 19.94 -16.02 -37.51
N ALA A 265 19.83 -15.22 -36.44
CA ALA A 265 19.98 -13.77 -36.49
C ALA A 265 21.46 -13.31 -36.52
N GLY A 266 22.44 -14.22 -36.54
CA GLY A 266 23.88 -13.91 -36.52
C GLY A 266 24.49 -13.66 -35.15
N GLY A 267 23.78 -14.02 -34.07
CA GLY A 267 24.30 -13.94 -32.72
C GLY A 267 25.49 -14.89 -32.46
N THR A 268 26.35 -14.53 -31.53
CA THR A 268 27.55 -15.31 -31.15
C THR A 268 27.12 -16.65 -30.57
N ASN A 269 27.44 -17.74 -31.27
CA ASN A 269 27.08 -19.10 -30.85
C ASN A 269 28.13 -19.68 -29.89
N LEU A 270 27.74 -19.94 -28.64
CA LEU A 270 28.58 -20.52 -27.60
C LEU A 270 28.32 -22.02 -27.38
N GLY A 271 27.53 -22.65 -28.24
CA GLY A 271 27.36 -24.11 -28.33
C GLY A 271 26.32 -24.76 -27.41
N LYS A 272 25.58 -23.98 -26.64
CA LYS A 272 24.51 -24.48 -25.75
C LYS A 272 23.14 -23.95 -26.17
N SER A 273 22.11 -24.35 -25.44
CA SER A 273 20.77 -23.78 -25.46
C SER A 273 20.29 -23.69 -24.03
N THR A 274 20.28 -22.48 -23.47
CA THR A 274 19.99 -22.21 -22.07
C THR A 274 18.76 -21.34 -21.96
N GLU A 275 17.73 -21.86 -21.32
CA GLU A 275 16.49 -21.12 -20.97
C GLU A 275 16.71 -20.38 -19.67
N TRP A 276 17.41 -19.24 -19.74
CA TRP A 276 17.88 -18.47 -18.59
C TRP A 276 16.79 -18.14 -17.59
N MET A 277 15.57 -17.84 -18.05
CA MET A 277 14.44 -17.54 -17.16
C MET A 277 14.11 -18.75 -16.26
N ASN A 278 14.12 -19.97 -16.76
CA ASN A 278 13.88 -21.18 -16.00
C ASN A 278 15.01 -21.47 -15.00
N GLU A 279 16.24 -21.07 -15.35
CA GLU A 279 17.39 -21.25 -14.47
C GLU A 279 17.33 -20.37 -13.22
N VAL A 280 16.71 -19.18 -13.29
CA VAL A 280 16.66 -18.23 -12.17
C VAL A 280 15.33 -18.22 -11.45
N THR A 281 14.26 -18.80 -12.02
CA THR A 281 12.92 -18.77 -11.45
C THR A 281 12.47 -20.13 -10.91
N ARG A 282 11.45 -20.09 -10.07
CA ARG A 282 10.80 -21.27 -9.47
C ARG A 282 9.31 -21.04 -9.30
N THR A 283 8.57 -22.10 -9.03
CA THR A 283 7.27 -21.99 -8.38
C THR A 283 7.50 -21.69 -6.90
N GLY A 284 7.16 -20.48 -6.48
CA GLY A 284 7.28 -20.04 -5.08
C GLY A 284 6.14 -20.58 -4.24
N LEU A 285 6.44 -21.13 -3.07
CA LEU A 285 5.45 -21.62 -2.11
C LEU A 285 5.20 -20.58 -1.02
N SER A 286 3.95 -20.45 -0.61
CA SER A 286 3.55 -19.59 0.51
C SER A 286 2.73 -20.38 1.51
N GLN A 287 3.03 -20.23 2.80
CA GLN A 287 2.29 -20.85 3.90
C GLN A 287 1.93 -19.78 4.92
N VAL A 288 0.69 -19.78 5.37
CA VAL A 288 0.19 -18.88 6.41
C VAL A 288 -0.53 -19.71 7.46
N HIS A 289 -0.17 -19.53 8.71
CA HIS A 289 -0.80 -20.19 9.86
C HIS A 289 -1.12 -19.15 10.92
N GLY A 290 -2.40 -18.96 11.21
CA GLY A 290 -2.90 -18.02 12.21
C GLY A 290 -3.70 -18.76 13.29
N LEU A 291 -3.38 -18.47 14.54
CA LEU A 291 -4.14 -18.91 15.70
C LEU A 291 -4.63 -17.68 16.44
N ALA A 292 -5.89 -17.68 16.87
CA ALA A 292 -6.39 -16.62 17.73
C ALA A 292 -7.31 -17.20 18.81
N ALA A 293 -7.25 -16.55 19.99
CA ALA A 293 -8.12 -16.77 21.11
C ALA A 293 -8.82 -15.46 21.47
N ASP A 294 -10.13 -15.44 21.55
CA ASP A 294 -10.89 -14.29 22.00
C ASP A 294 -11.94 -14.70 23.03
N GLY A 295 -12.23 -13.78 23.94
CA GLY A 295 -13.18 -14.03 25.02
C GLY A 295 -13.52 -12.79 25.81
N GLY A 296 -14.52 -12.93 26.71
CA GLY A 296 -14.96 -11.90 27.64
C GLY A 296 -15.09 -12.42 29.07
N PHE A 297 -14.85 -11.54 30.02
CA PHE A 297 -15.06 -11.79 31.45
C PHE A 297 -15.47 -10.48 32.13
N GLY A 298 -16.61 -10.48 32.83
CA GLY A 298 -17.18 -9.25 33.40
C GLY A 298 -17.34 -8.16 32.33
N ASN A 299 -16.83 -6.98 32.61
CA ASN A 299 -16.85 -5.83 31.68
C ASN A 299 -15.64 -5.77 30.74
N SER A 300 -14.90 -6.88 30.61
CA SER A 300 -13.66 -6.94 29.86
C SER A 300 -13.77 -7.91 28.70
N SER A 301 -13.11 -7.62 27.60
CA SER A 301 -12.91 -8.54 26.49
C SER A 301 -11.46 -8.52 26.02
N PHE A 302 -10.98 -9.62 25.50
CA PHE A 302 -9.63 -9.75 24.97
C PHE A 302 -9.62 -10.56 23.67
N ARG A 303 -8.63 -10.26 22.84
CA ARG A 303 -8.24 -11.10 21.71
C ARG A 303 -6.72 -11.17 21.63
N ILE A 304 -6.21 -12.37 21.55
CA ILE A 304 -4.78 -12.64 21.30
C ILE A 304 -4.71 -13.41 19.97
N SER A 305 -3.84 -12.97 19.08
CA SER A 305 -3.55 -13.66 17.84
C SER A 305 -2.06 -13.86 17.65
N ALA A 306 -1.68 -14.93 16.97
CA ALA A 306 -0.33 -15.23 16.53
C ALA A 306 -0.39 -15.77 15.11
N ASN A 307 0.36 -15.16 14.20
CA ASN A 307 0.41 -15.50 12.79
C ASN A 307 1.86 -15.80 12.38
N VAL A 308 2.07 -16.89 11.68
CA VAL A 308 3.33 -17.27 11.05
C VAL A 308 3.11 -17.29 9.55
N ARG A 309 3.99 -16.66 8.82
CA ARG A 309 3.96 -16.60 7.37
C ARG A 309 5.34 -16.92 6.81
N ASN A 310 5.40 -17.90 5.93
CA ASN A 310 6.56 -18.20 5.10
C ASN A 310 6.17 -17.95 3.64
N THR A 311 6.95 -17.17 2.93
CA THR A 311 6.65 -16.83 1.52
C THR A 311 7.91 -16.89 0.69
N GLU A 312 7.90 -17.76 -0.30
CA GLU A 312 8.92 -17.82 -1.35
C GLU A 312 8.50 -16.99 -2.55
N GLY A 313 9.44 -16.20 -3.10
CA GLY A 313 9.24 -15.49 -4.37
C GLY A 313 9.46 -16.39 -5.58
N ILE A 314 9.00 -15.93 -6.76
CA ILE A 314 9.20 -16.60 -8.04
C ILE A 314 10.66 -16.56 -8.50
N LEU A 315 11.44 -15.57 -8.11
CA LEU A 315 12.89 -15.56 -8.27
C LEU A 315 13.52 -16.45 -7.20
N LYS A 316 14.37 -17.40 -7.59
CA LYS A 316 15.09 -18.27 -6.65
C LYS A 316 15.81 -17.39 -5.61
N THR A 317 15.93 -17.88 -4.38
CA THR A 317 16.53 -17.21 -3.21
C THR A 317 15.74 -16.04 -2.62
N SER A 318 14.71 -15.52 -3.29
CA SER A 318 13.87 -14.45 -2.71
C SER A 318 12.74 -14.97 -1.82
N GLY A 319 12.37 -14.21 -0.81
CA GLY A 319 11.27 -14.57 0.10
C GLY A 319 11.39 -13.94 1.48
N PHE A 320 10.52 -14.34 2.39
CA PHE A 320 10.59 -13.92 3.79
C PHE A 320 9.88 -14.90 4.73
N ASP A 321 10.33 -14.88 5.98
CA ASP A 321 9.68 -15.49 7.14
C ASP A 321 9.18 -14.39 8.06
N GLN A 322 7.92 -14.44 8.47
CA GLN A 322 7.32 -13.44 9.35
C GLN A 322 6.57 -14.10 10.50
N PHE A 323 6.80 -13.56 11.68
CA PHE A 323 5.99 -13.81 12.87
C PHE A 323 5.31 -12.51 13.29
N ASN A 324 4.01 -12.56 13.51
CA ASN A 324 3.22 -11.46 14.05
C ASN A 324 2.42 -11.96 15.26
N ALA A 325 2.48 -11.24 16.36
CA ALA A 325 1.62 -11.46 17.52
C ALA A 325 0.94 -10.16 17.92
N ARG A 326 -0.35 -10.26 18.30
CA ARG A 326 -1.18 -9.11 18.68
C ARG A 326 -2.03 -9.43 19.89
N LEU A 327 -2.20 -8.43 20.75
CA LEU A 327 -3.13 -8.43 21.88
C LEU A 327 -4.01 -7.19 21.79
N ASN A 328 -5.32 -7.38 21.80
CA ASN A 328 -6.32 -6.34 22.02
C ASN A 328 -7.03 -6.63 23.33
N PHE A 329 -7.12 -5.64 24.21
CA PHE A 329 -7.80 -5.72 25.49
C PHE A 329 -8.70 -4.50 25.65
N ASN A 330 -9.96 -4.73 25.97
CA ASN A 330 -10.95 -3.68 26.18
C ASN A 330 -11.62 -3.92 27.54
N THR A 331 -11.78 -2.90 28.34
CA THR A 331 -12.48 -3.02 29.61
C THR A 331 -13.19 -1.73 29.99
N LYS A 332 -14.24 -1.87 30.80
CA LYS A 332 -14.89 -0.76 31.49
C LYS A 332 -14.68 -0.87 32.99
N ALA A 333 -14.39 0.23 33.65
CA ALA A 333 -14.10 0.33 35.07
C ALA A 333 -14.84 1.54 35.69
N LEU A 334 -14.79 1.69 37.00
CA LEU A 334 -15.38 2.79 37.76
C LEU A 334 -16.88 2.96 37.50
N ASN A 335 -17.66 1.87 37.56
CA ASN A 335 -19.08 1.84 37.24
C ASN A 335 -19.34 2.32 35.79
N ASP A 336 -18.59 1.77 34.84
CA ASP A 336 -18.64 2.05 33.40
C ASP A 336 -18.21 3.47 32.97
N LYS A 337 -17.77 4.30 33.92
CA LYS A 337 -17.30 5.67 33.63
C LYS A 337 -15.93 5.70 32.95
N LEU A 338 -15.10 4.70 33.14
CA LEU A 338 -13.77 4.61 32.53
C LEU A 338 -13.74 3.47 31.50
N THR A 339 -13.53 3.81 30.25
CA THR A 339 -13.25 2.84 29.17
C THR A 339 -11.74 2.81 28.93
N ILE A 340 -11.16 1.62 28.84
CA ILE A 340 -9.74 1.38 28.54
C ILE A 340 -9.68 0.46 27.33
N ASP A 341 -9.11 0.95 26.25
CA ASP A 341 -8.76 0.16 25.08
C ASP A 341 -7.24 0.09 25.00
N PHE A 342 -6.68 -1.09 25.09
CA PHE A 342 -5.25 -1.34 24.98
C PHE A 342 -4.98 -2.27 23.80
N ALA A 343 -4.02 -1.91 22.96
CA ALA A 343 -3.56 -2.72 21.84
C ALA A 343 -2.04 -2.78 21.81
N THR A 344 -1.48 -3.96 21.59
CA THR A 344 -0.04 -4.12 21.35
C THR A 344 0.19 -5.18 20.28
N SER A 345 1.24 -5.00 19.49
CA SER A 345 1.67 -5.97 18.50
C SER A 345 3.19 -5.99 18.36
N VAL A 346 3.70 -7.15 18.03
CA VAL A 346 5.09 -7.35 17.62
C VAL A 346 5.09 -8.09 16.29
N THR A 347 5.90 -7.59 15.35
CA THR A 347 6.16 -8.26 14.08
C THR A 347 7.66 -8.41 13.92
N THR A 348 8.12 -9.62 13.65
CA THR A 348 9.50 -9.88 13.21
C THR A 348 9.45 -10.45 11.80
N ARG A 349 10.32 -9.95 10.93
CA ARG A 349 10.40 -10.40 9.55
C ARG A 349 11.86 -10.59 9.17
N ASP A 350 12.21 -11.81 8.81
CA ASP A 350 13.50 -12.17 8.23
C ASP A 350 13.32 -12.25 6.71
N GLN A 351 14.12 -11.50 5.96
CA GLN A 351 13.94 -11.27 4.53
C GLN A 351 15.16 -11.75 3.73
N ASN A 352 14.89 -12.40 2.61
CA ASN A 352 15.84 -12.63 1.54
C ASN A 352 15.40 -11.76 0.37
N PHE A 353 16.14 -10.68 0.11
CA PHE A 353 15.82 -9.77 -0.97
C PHE A 353 16.22 -10.35 -2.31
N ALA A 354 15.42 -10.12 -3.31
CA ALA A 354 15.72 -10.50 -4.67
C ALA A 354 16.87 -9.65 -5.23
N PHE A 355 17.78 -10.28 -5.95
CA PHE A 355 18.58 -9.58 -6.96
C PHE A 355 17.75 -9.55 -8.26
N GLN A 356 16.77 -8.63 -8.32
CA GLN A 356 15.81 -8.56 -9.43
C GLN A 356 16.49 -8.29 -10.79
N GLU A 357 17.73 -7.76 -10.78
CA GLU A 357 18.57 -7.62 -11.96
C GLU A 357 18.82 -8.99 -12.63
N ALA A 358 18.79 -10.10 -11.89
CA ALA A 358 18.92 -11.43 -12.47
C ALA A 358 17.79 -11.75 -13.47
N LEU A 359 16.59 -11.20 -13.26
CA LEU A 359 15.48 -11.34 -14.23
C LEU A 359 15.78 -10.57 -15.53
N ARG A 360 16.33 -9.34 -15.40
CA ARG A 360 16.78 -8.56 -16.55
C ARG A 360 17.87 -9.30 -17.33
N TYR A 361 18.87 -9.81 -16.63
CA TYR A 361 19.96 -10.54 -17.29
C TYR A 361 19.49 -11.88 -17.86
N ALA A 362 18.49 -12.54 -17.28
CA ALA A 362 17.89 -13.74 -17.86
C ALA A 362 17.26 -13.49 -19.25
N ILE A 363 16.79 -12.26 -19.49
CA ILE A 363 16.30 -11.83 -20.80
C ILE A 363 17.45 -11.55 -21.76
N LEU A 364 18.54 -10.96 -21.27
CA LEU A 364 19.60 -10.39 -22.09
C LEU A 364 20.75 -11.33 -22.35
N TYR A 365 21.00 -12.28 -21.46
CA TYR A 365 22.17 -13.12 -21.54
C TYR A 365 22.10 -14.01 -22.77
N ASN A 366 23.27 -14.26 -23.40
CA ASN A 366 23.35 -15.06 -24.61
C ASN A 366 22.67 -16.44 -24.43
N PRO A 367 21.63 -16.77 -25.18
CA PRO A 367 20.86 -18.00 -24.98
C PRO A 367 21.65 -19.26 -25.42
N THR A 368 22.81 -19.07 -26.06
CA THR A 368 23.71 -20.17 -26.42
C THR A 368 24.86 -20.36 -25.43
N ALA A 369 24.93 -19.53 -24.37
CA ALA A 369 25.96 -19.65 -23.34
C ALA A 369 25.64 -20.77 -22.33
N PRO A 370 26.65 -21.45 -21.79
CA PRO A 370 26.49 -22.40 -20.70
C PRO A 370 26.29 -21.65 -19.36
N VAL A 371 25.66 -22.29 -18.37
CA VAL A 371 25.55 -21.77 -17.00
C VAL A 371 26.92 -21.83 -16.32
N LEU A 372 27.62 -22.95 -16.42
CA LEU A 372 28.91 -23.18 -15.80
C LEU A 372 30.04 -23.05 -16.82
N GLY A 373 31.17 -22.46 -16.43
CA GLY A 373 32.35 -22.27 -17.29
C GLY A 373 33.00 -23.56 -17.71
N THR A 374 32.91 -24.63 -16.93
CA THR A 374 33.43 -25.96 -17.23
C THR A 374 32.76 -26.64 -18.39
N GLU A 375 31.58 -26.20 -18.77
CA GLU A 375 30.77 -26.76 -19.89
C GLU A 375 31.11 -26.08 -21.23
N SER A 376 31.94 -25.02 -21.22
CA SER A 376 32.27 -24.24 -22.40
C SER A 376 33.40 -24.92 -23.20
N PRO A 377 33.31 -24.94 -24.54
CA PRO A 377 34.43 -25.29 -25.40
C PRO A 377 35.56 -24.23 -25.39
N PHE A 378 35.34 -23.06 -24.79
CA PHE A 378 36.29 -21.96 -24.68
C PHE A 378 37.09 -22.07 -23.37
N PRO A 379 38.39 -21.76 -23.36
CA PRO A 379 39.22 -21.80 -22.16
C PRO A 379 38.91 -20.61 -21.26
N PHE A 380 37.76 -20.67 -20.59
CA PHE A 380 37.40 -19.69 -19.57
C PHE A 380 38.03 -20.08 -18.24
N ASN A 381 38.59 -19.14 -17.52
CA ASN A 381 39.04 -19.36 -16.16
C ASN A 381 37.83 -19.37 -15.21
N SER A 382 37.12 -20.50 -15.18
CA SER A 382 35.90 -20.67 -14.38
C SER A 382 36.16 -20.50 -12.88
N THR A 383 37.39 -20.74 -12.41
CA THR A 383 37.77 -20.55 -11.00
C THR A 383 37.74 -19.10 -10.58
N GLN A 384 38.00 -18.15 -11.49
CA GLN A 384 37.90 -16.71 -11.23
C GLN A 384 36.47 -16.28 -10.90
N PHE A 385 35.46 -16.96 -11.49
CA PHE A 385 34.03 -16.61 -11.35
C PHE A 385 33.24 -17.67 -10.58
N GLY A 386 33.92 -18.43 -9.69
CA GLY A 386 33.23 -19.42 -8.86
C GLY A 386 32.63 -20.60 -9.64
N GLY A 387 33.20 -20.91 -10.81
CA GLY A 387 32.72 -21.98 -11.70
C GLY A 387 31.68 -21.52 -12.74
N TYR A 388 31.20 -20.29 -12.70
CA TYR A 388 30.20 -19.77 -13.64
C TYR A 388 30.86 -19.25 -14.94
N PHE A 389 30.10 -19.35 -16.02
CA PHE A 389 30.47 -18.73 -17.28
C PHE A 389 30.14 -17.24 -17.25
N GLU A 390 31.09 -16.36 -17.53
CA GLU A 390 30.83 -14.91 -17.64
C GLU A 390 31.28 -14.39 -19.01
N SER A 391 30.45 -13.56 -19.63
CA SER A 391 30.75 -12.90 -20.90
C SER A 391 31.56 -11.64 -20.64
N LEU A 392 32.90 -11.74 -20.77
CA LEU A 392 33.80 -10.62 -20.53
C LEU A 392 33.81 -9.63 -21.70
N GLY A 393 34.07 -8.36 -21.40
CA GLY A 393 34.17 -7.29 -22.39
C GLY A 393 32.83 -6.73 -22.86
N LEU A 394 31.69 -7.23 -22.35
CA LEU A 394 30.39 -6.67 -22.55
C LEU A 394 30.04 -5.66 -21.45
N PHE A 395 29.40 -4.59 -21.84
CA PHE A 395 28.86 -3.64 -20.88
C PHE A 395 27.56 -4.20 -20.28
N ASP A 396 27.46 -4.24 -18.95
CA ASP A 396 26.25 -4.61 -18.25
C ASP A 396 25.66 -5.98 -18.65
N ALA A 397 26.51 -7.03 -18.70
CA ALA A 397 26.11 -8.42 -18.97
C ALA A 397 26.73 -9.36 -17.93
N PHE A 398 25.91 -9.95 -17.09
CA PHE A 398 26.31 -10.84 -16.01
C PHE A 398 25.50 -12.14 -16.07
N ASN A 399 26.13 -13.26 -15.75
CA ASN A 399 25.43 -14.52 -15.66
C ASN A 399 24.34 -14.47 -14.57
N PRO A 400 23.05 -14.58 -14.93
CA PRO A 400 21.96 -14.39 -13.98
C PRO A 400 21.93 -15.45 -12.86
N VAL A 401 22.40 -16.67 -13.14
CA VAL A 401 22.49 -17.74 -12.13
C VAL A 401 23.64 -17.48 -11.15
N SER A 402 24.77 -16.95 -11.64
CA SER A 402 25.88 -16.48 -10.81
C SER A 402 25.41 -15.42 -9.81
N ILE A 403 24.60 -14.47 -10.27
CA ILE A 403 24.08 -13.39 -9.41
C ILE A 403 23.32 -13.95 -8.21
N ILE A 404 22.35 -14.84 -8.43
CA ILE A 404 21.47 -15.34 -7.37
C ILE A 404 22.14 -16.36 -6.45
N ASN A 405 23.16 -17.08 -6.94
CA ASN A 405 23.78 -18.16 -6.18
C ASN A 405 25.03 -17.71 -5.39
N GLN A 406 25.79 -16.74 -5.91
CA GLN A 406 27.01 -16.28 -5.25
C GLN A 406 26.76 -15.16 -4.25
N ASN A 407 25.81 -14.26 -4.53
CA ASN A 407 25.57 -13.08 -3.71
C ASN A 407 24.50 -13.33 -2.66
N LYS A 408 24.58 -12.61 -1.55
CA LYS A 408 23.56 -12.63 -0.49
C LYS A 408 23.04 -11.22 -0.23
N ASN A 409 21.74 -11.09 -0.07
CA ASN A 409 21.08 -9.86 0.32
C ASN A 409 19.95 -10.22 1.30
N THR A 410 20.19 -9.99 2.59
CA THR A 410 19.29 -10.38 3.66
C THR A 410 18.90 -9.18 4.51
N GLY A 411 17.74 -9.23 5.11
CA GLY A 411 17.26 -8.22 6.05
C GLY A 411 16.53 -8.83 7.21
N LYS A 412 16.55 -8.12 8.33
CA LYS A 412 15.73 -8.41 9.49
C LYS A 412 15.06 -7.14 9.96
N ARG A 413 13.75 -7.17 10.11
CA ARG A 413 12.98 -6.07 10.65
C ARG A 413 12.18 -6.52 11.86
N THR A 414 12.19 -5.72 12.91
CA THR A 414 11.38 -5.91 14.10
C THR A 414 10.59 -4.63 14.35
N GLU A 415 9.30 -4.77 14.46
CA GLU A 415 8.38 -3.67 14.72
C GLU A 415 7.55 -3.98 15.96
N PHE A 416 7.60 -3.07 16.93
CA PHE A 416 6.86 -3.18 18.18
C PHE A 416 5.96 -1.96 18.34
N ASN A 417 4.66 -2.19 18.47
CA ASN A 417 3.66 -1.16 18.66
C ASN A 417 2.88 -1.40 19.95
N TYR A 418 2.60 -0.33 20.65
CA TYR A 418 1.64 -0.37 21.74
C TYR A 418 0.89 0.96 21.83
N GLY A 419 -0.37 0.88 22.23
CA GLY A 419 -1.22 2.04 22.42
C GLY A 419 -2.31 1.80 23.44
N ALA A 420 -2.71 2.86 24.09
CA ALA A 420 -3.84 2.87 25.02
C ALA A 420 -4.73 4.07 24.74
N ASN A 421 -6.04 3.84 24.69
CA ASN A 421 -7.06 4.88 24.67
C ASN A 421 -7.84 4.80 25.98
N LEU A 422 -7.87 5.89 26.73
CA LEU A 422 -8.59 6.01 28.00
C LEU A 422 -9.72 7.01 27.79
N GLY A 423 -10.97 6.60 27.98
CA GLY A 423 -12.16 7.47 27.91
C GLY A 423 -12.82 7.56 29.28
N TYR A 424 -12.86 8.74 29.88
CA TYR A 424 -13.51 8.96 31.15
C TYR A 424 -14.77 9.83 30.99
N SER A 425 -15.94 9.25 31.23
CA SER A 425 -17.22 9.95 31.26
C SER A 425 -17.31 10.81 32.53
N LEU A 426 -16.88 12.08 32.41
CA LEU A 426 -16.94 13.05 33.49
C LEU A 426 -18.39 13.40 33.84
N LEU A 427 -19.22 13.58 32.81
CA LEU A 427 -20.68 13.75 32.84
C LEU A 427 -21.28 12.76 31.82
N ASP A 428 -22.58 12.52 31.88
CA ASP A 428 -23.28 11.63 30.95
C ASP A 428 -23.11 12.08 29.49
N ASN A 429 -22.89 13.36 29.26
CA ASN A 429 -22.71 13.97 27.95
C ASN A 429 -21.29 14.53 27.69
N LEU A 430 -20.35 14.35 28.60
CA LEU A 430 -18.97 14.84 28.47
C LEU A 430 -17.96 13.74 28.78
N THR A 431 -17.22 13.34 27.76
CA THR A 431 -16.12 12.35 27.87
C THR A 431 -14.78 13.02 27.66
N LEU A 432 -13.85 12.78 28.58
CA LEU A 432 -12.44 13.14 28.47
C LEU A 432 -11.66 11.94 27.93
N ASN A 433 -10.86 12.17 26.91
CA ASN A 433 -10.10 11.11 26.24
C ASN A 433 -8.59 11.39 26.33
N LEU A 434 -7.82 10.35 26.61
CA LEU A 434 -6.35 10.35 26.57
C LEU A 434 -5.90 9.18 25.70
N ARG A 435 -5.14 9.49 24.66
CA ARG A 435 -4.52 8.49 23.77
C ARG A 435 -2.99 8.57 23.90
N ILE A 436 -2.37 7.44 24.08
CA ILE A 436 -0.92 7.29 24.12
C ILE A 436 -0.56 6.15 23.17
N ALA A 437 0.39 6.38 22.25
CA ALA A 437 0.89 5.33 21.39
C ALA A 437 2.40 5.49 21.16
N GLN A 438 3.07 4.36 21.00
CA GLN A 438 4.47 4.33 20.60
C GLN A 438 4.70 3.21 19.58
N GLN A 439 5.61 3.47 18.66
CA GLN A 439 6.12 2.50 17.69
C GLN A 439 7.65 2.51 17.76
N ASP A 440 8.25 1.33 17.81
CA ASP A 440 9.69 1.13 17.75
C ASP A 440 9.97 0.16 16.57
N ASN A 441 10.61 0.68 15.52
CA ASN A 441 10.93 -0.07 14.31
C ASN A 441 12.44 -0.16 14.17
N THR A 442 12.99 -1.36 14.17
CA THR A 442 14.40 -1.62 13.97
C THR A 442 14.61 -2.45 12.72
N GLY A 443 15.53 -2.03 11.87
CA GLY A 443 15.93 -2.70 10.66
C GLY A 443 17.40 -3.01 10.63
N ALA A 444 17.77 -4.15 10.04
CA ALA A 444 19.14 -4.51 9.70
C ALA A 444 19.14 -5.16 8.33
N SER A 445 19.97 -4.70 7.40
CA SER A 445 20.20 -5.38 6.13
C SER A 445 21.68 -5.62 5.91
N ARG A 446 21.98 -6.72 5.21
CA ARG A 446 23.32 -7.17 4.94
C ARG A 446 23.42 -7.67 3.51
N GLN A 447 24.39 -7.16 2.78
CA GLN A 447 24.72 -7.63 1.45
C GLN A 447 26.16 -8.15 1.43
N TYR A 448 26.38 -9.25 0.72
CA TYR A 448 27.70 -9.81 0.52
C TYR A 448 27.88 -10.23 -0.92
N TYR A 449 29.01 -9.83 -1.49
CA TYR A 449 29.47 -10.14 -2.84
C TYR A 449 30.86 -10.76 -2.73
N PRO A 450 31.03 -12.08 -3.03
CA PRO A 450 32.35 -12.73 -2.97
C PRO A 450 33.28 -12.22 -4.06
N THR A 451 34.56 -12.47 -3.92
CA THR A 451 35.58 -12.08 -4.92
C THR A 451 35.33 -12.73 -6.29
N THR A 452 34.61 -13.84 -6.32
CA THR A 452 34.25 -14.57 -7.54
C THR A 452 32.98 -14.00 -8.22
N SER A 453 32.26 -13.11 -7.56
CA SER A 453 31.08 -12.47 -8.16
C SER A 453 31.49 -11.40 -9.17
N HIS A 454 31.31 -11.68 -10.45
CA HIS A 454 31.52 -10.69 -11.49
C HIS A 454 30.57 -9.51 -11.40
N PHE A 455 29.35 -9.75 -10.93
CA PHE A 455 28.29 -8.74 -10.85
C PHE A 455 28.66 -7.52 -9.99
N ARG A 456 29.18 -7.71 -8.76
CA ARG A 456 29.53 -6.59 -7.84
C ARG A 456 30.69 -6.91 -6.91
N GLY A 457 31.27 -8.09 -7.02
CA GLY A 457 32.37 -8.56 -6.17
C GLY A 457 33.74 -8.05 -6.59
N ASN A 458 33.90 -7.57 -7.83
CA ASN A 458 35.16 -7.09 -8.39
C ASN A 458 35.01 -5.63 -8.84
N ALA A 459 35.47 -4.69 -8.03
CA ALA A 459 35.64 -3.31 -8.47
C ALA A 459 37.01 -3.14 -9.16
N THR A 460 37.02 -2.48 -10.32
CA THR A 460 38.23 -2.21 -11.08
C THR A 460 38.91 -0.91 -10.70
N SER A 461 38.20 0.01 -10.02
CA SER A 461 38.78 1.27 -9.58
C SER A 461 38.06 1.77 -8.31
N PRO A 462 38.72 1.72 -7.17
CA PRO A 462 39.96 1.03 -6.86
C PRO A 462 39.83 -0.50 -6.99
N LEU A 463 40.92 -1.19 -7.29
CA LEU A 463 40.93 -2.66 -7.36
C LEU A 463 40.56 -3.24 -5.99
N ARG A 464 39.38 -3.81 -5.87
CA ARG A 464 38.82 -4.30 -4.62
C ARG A 464 38.13 -5.63 -4.84
N LYS A 465 38.46 -6.62 -4.03
CA LYS A 465 37.99 -7.99 -4.16
C LYS A 465 37.01 -8.34 -3.04
N GLY A 466 35.80 -8.68 -3.43
CA GLY A 466 34.71 -8.93 -2.48
C GLY A 466 34.21 -7.65 -1.80
N ARG A 467 32.96 -7.68 -1.36
CA ARG A 467 32.30 -6.54 -0.73
C ARG A 467 31.24 -6.99 0.25
N ALA A 468 31.17 -6.34 1.41
CA ALA A 468 30.11 -6.51 2.39
C ALA A 468 29.51 -5.15 2.72
N GLU A 469 28.18 -5.06 2.79
CA GLU A 469 27.44 -3.87 3.15
C GLU A 469 26.54 -4.17 4.34
N PHE A 470 26.52 -3.25 5.29
CA PHE A 470 25.72 -3.30 6.49
C PHE A 470 24.92 -2.02 6.60
N TYR A 471 23.63 -2.15 6.75
CA TYR A 471 22.76 -1.04 7.04
C TYR A 471 21.89 -1.38 8.24
N ASN A 472 21.86 -0.50 9.24
CA ASN A 472 20.99 -0.64 10.39
C ASN A 472 20.22 0.66 10.56
N ASP A 473 18.93 0.56 10.85
CA ASP A 473 18.06 1.70 11.13
C ASP A 473 17.22 1.47 12.39
N ASN A 474 16.89 2.59 13.03
CA ASN A 474 15.98 2.63 14.16
C ASN A 474 15.08 3.84 13.99
N ASN A 475 13.77 3.61 13.93
CA ASN A 475 12.74 4.64 13.84
C ASN A 475 11.80 4.52 15.02
N LYS A 476 11.70 5.59 15.81
CA LYS A 476 10.81 5.68 16.99
C LYS A 476 9.77 6.75 16.77
N PHE A 477 8.51 6.39 16.95
CA PHE A 477 7.39 7.31 16.90
C PHE A 477 6.63 7.31 18.21
N LYS A 478 6.25 8.49 18.69
CA LYS A 478 5.45 8.71 19.91
C LYS A 478 4.28 9.62 19.62
N LEU A 479 3.13 9.27 20.15
CA LEU A 479 1.88 10.05 20.05
C LEU A 479 1.26 10.23 21.43
N TYR A 480 0.89 11.48 21.74
CA TYR A 480 0.12 11.85 22.94
C TYR A 480 -1.03 12.76 22.50
N GLU A 481 -2.26 12.37 22.80
CA GLU A 481 -3.45 13.15 22.48
C GLU A 481 -4.36 13.25 23.70
N ALA A 482 -4.82 14.44 24.00
CA ALA A 482 -5.82 14.69 25.02
C ALA A 482 -6.96 15.51 24.41
N TYR A 483 -8.21 15.01 24.50
CA TYR A 483 -9.35 15.70 23.93
C TYR A 483 -10.63 15.43 24.74
N ALA A 484 -11.56 16.35 24.65
CA ALA A 484 -12.88 16.23 25.23
C ALA A 484 -13.94 16.13 24.13
N THR A 485 -14.95 15.29 24.35
CA THR A 485 -16.12 15.17 23.47
C THR A 485 -17.38 15.44 24.30
N HIS A 486 -18.17 16.42 23.86
CA HIS A 486 -19.44 16.76 24.43
C HIS A 486 -20.58 16.43 23.44
N LEU A 487 -21.60 15.73 23.91
CA LEU A 487 -22.80 15.37 23.14
C LEU A 487 -24.02 16.08 23.73
N SER A 488 -24.72 16.85 22.92
CA SER A 488 -25.99 17.48 23.27
C SER A 488 -27.11 16.94 22.39
N GLU A 489 -28.20 16.54 23.00
CA GLU A 489 -29.40 16.10 22.31
C GLU A 489 -30.54 17.12 22.56
N PHE A 490 -31.19 17.57 21.50
CA PHE A 490 -32.31 18.53 21.58
C PHE A 490 -33.40 18.16 20.56
N GLY A 491 -34.50 17.59 21.06
CA GLY A 491 -35.55 17.01 20.22
C GLY A 491 -35.05 15.85 19.38
N GLN A 492 -35.15 15.95 18.06
CA GLN A 492 -34.66 14.97 17.09
C GLN A 492 -33.29 15.38 16.52
N SER A 493 -32.57 16.28 17.18
CA SER A 493 -31.30 16.81 16.72
C SER A 493 -30.19 16.50 17.72
N THR A 494 -28.97 16.28 17.21
CA THR A 494 -27.79 16.01 18.02
C THR A 494 -26.65 16.92 17.62
N LEU A 495 -25.90 17.43 18.61
CA LEU A 495 -24.67 18.20 18.41
C LEU A 495 -23.56 17.53 19.17
N SER A 496 -22.54 17.09 18.44
CA SER A 496 -21.28 16.57 19.02
C SER A 496 -20.15 17.59 18.83
N LEU A 497 -19.56 18.01 19.93
CA LEU A 497 -18.40 18.91 19.93
C LEU A 497 -17.16 18.16 20.44
N THR A 498 -16.07 18.18 19.69
CA THR A 498 -14.78 17.60 20.09
C THR A 498 -13.70 18.67 20.00
N GLY A 499 -12.88 18.79 21.05
CA GLY A 499 -11.74 19.70 21.04
C GLY A 499 -10.54 19.10 21.77
N GLY A 500 -9.34 19.35 21.28
CA GLY A 500 -8.18 18.70 21.88
C GLY A 500 -6.82 19.18 21.38
N TYR A 501 -5.82 18.50 21.92
CA TYR A 501 -4.40 18.70 21.71
C TYR A 501 -3.75 17.39 21.26
N SER A 502 -2.82 17.46 20.30
CA SER A 502 -2.01 16.34 19.83
C SER A 502 -0.53 16.74 19.80
N TYR A 503 0.32 15.85 20.32
CA TYR A 503 1.78 15.93 20.22
C TYR A 503 2.30 14.65 19.57
N GLN A 504 3.15 14.82 18.57
CA GLN A 504 3.81 13.72 17.86
C GLN A 504 5.32 13.99 17.82
N GLN A 505 6.10 12.92 17.97
CA GLN A 505 7.56 12.98 17.82
C GLN A 505 8.02 11.74 17.05
N SER A 506 8.85 11.96 16.04
CA SER A 506 9.55 10.92 15.29
C SER A 506 11.06 11.13 15.37
N ASN A 507 11.80 10.06 15.61
CA ASN A 507 13.27 10.05 15.64
C ASN A 507 13.76 8.93 14.72
N PHE A 508 14.71 9.23 13.86
CA PHE A 508 15.32 8.27 12.95
C PHE A 508 16.84 8.31 13.07
N ILE A 509 17.45 7.13 13.21
CA ILE A 509 18.90 6.94 13.24
C ILE A 509 19.24 5.79 12.32
N SER A 510 20.24 5.96 11.47
CA SER A 510 20.79 4.86 10.66
C SER A 510 22.33 4.87 10.64
N ASN A 511 22.90 3.68 10.37
CA ASN A 511 24.31 3.49 10.19
C ASN A 511 24.54 2.59 8.97
N TYR A 512 25.49 2.98 8.13
CA TYR A 512 25.91 2.24 6.96
C TYR A 512 27.41 1.99 7.00
N LEU A 513 27.82 0.77 6.66
CA LEU A 513 29.19 0.37 6.48
C LEU A 513 29.31 -0.42 5.16
N ASN A 514 30.26 -0.03 4.33
CA ASN A 514 30.69 -0.77 3.14
C ASN A 514 32.17 -1.07 3.29
N ILE A 515 32.55 -2.35 3.28
CA ILE A 515 33.91 -2.85 3.48
C ILE A 515 34.13 -4.07 2.59
N GLY A 516 35.35 -4.28 2.13
CA GLY A 516 35.66 -5.38 1.21
C GLY A 516 37.11 -5.82 1.30
N ASP A 517 37.60 -6.40 0.20
CA ASP A 517 38.94 -6.97 0.08
C ASP A 517 39.19 -8.04 1.16
N PHE A 518 38.32 -9.05 1.18
CA PHE A 518 38.42 -10.19 2.09
C PHE A 518 39.48 -11.20 1.60
N PRO A 519 40.17 -11.94 2.49
CA PRO A 519 41.26 -12.85 2.14
C PRO A 519 40.84 -14.06 1.29
N ASN A 520 39.57 -14.46 1.37
CA ASN A 520 38.98 -15.53 0.55
C ASN A 520 37.47 -15.34 0.39
N ASN A 521 36.76 -16.32 -0.17
CA ASN A 521 35.31 -16.26 -0.45
C ASN A 521 34.46 -16.94 0.61
N ASP A 522 34.97 -17.15 1.82
CA ASP A 522 34.16 -17.68 2.90
C ASP A 522 33.09 -16.66 3.25
N ILE A 523 31.83 -17.07 3.16
CA ILE A 523 30.69 -16.20 3.40
C ILE A 523 30.58 -15.73 4.84
N ASP A 524 31.20 -16.43 5.78
CA ASP A 524 31.24 -16.01 7.18
C ASP A 524 32.00 -14.70 7.39
N PHE A 525 32.74 -14.21 6.40
CA PHE A 525 33.35 -12.87 6.44
C PHE A 525 32.33 -11.73 6.58
N ILE A 526 31.11 -11.92 6.18
CA ILE A 526 30.06 -10.96 6.52
C ILE A 526 29.90 -10.75 8.03
N ASN A 527 30.35 -11.70 8.84
CA ASN A 527 30.33 -11.64 10.29
C ASN A 527 31.71 -11.38 10.90
N ARG A 528 32.77 -11.23 10.09
CA ARG A 528 34.17 -11.05 10.49
C ARG A 528 34.81 -9.91 9.71
N ILE A 529 34.20 -8.72 9.83
CA ILE A 529 34.62 -7.52 9.10
C ILE A 529 36.07 -7.10 9.44
N GLU A 530 36.55 -7.48 10.59
CA GLU A 530 37.93 -7.24 11.03
C GLU A 530 39.01 -7.95 10.18
N THR A 531 38.61 -8.90 9.32
CA THR A 531 39.50 -9.60 8.39
C THR A 531 39.69 -8.87 7.07
N SER A 532 38.93 -7.80 6.82
CA SER A 532 39.02 -7.01 5.60
C SER A 532 40.36 -6.27 5.52
N GLN A 533 41.01 -6.33 4.35
CA GLN A 533 42.22 -5.56 4.08
C GLN A 533 41.93 -4.06 3.86
N ASP A 534 40.70 -3.67 3.59
CA ASP A 534 40.29 -2.25 3.55
C ASP A 534 40.62 -1.52 4.86
N LEU A 535 40.67 -2.23 6.01
CA LEU A 535 41.07 -1.65 7.28
C LEU A 535 42.48 -1.09 7.29
N GLN A 536 43.38 -1.62 6.42
CA GLN A 536 44.69 -1.09 6.23
C GLN A 536 44.74 0.12 5.29
N ASN A 537 43.66 0.28 4.48
CA ASN A 537 43.53 1.36 3.52
C ASN A 537 42.16 2.03 3.65
N ALA A 538 42.03 2.86 4.68
CA ALA A 538 40.73 3.46 5.11
C ALA A 538 40.01 4.24 4.02
N GLY A 539 40.68 4.64 2.93
CA GLY A 539 40.06 5.32 1.79
C GLY A 539 39.00 4.47 1.04
N PHE A 540 38.99 3.15 1.27
CA PHE A 540 38.04 2.23 0.65
C PHE A 540 36.83 1.90 1.51
N ILE A 541 36.89 2.23 2.79
CA ILE A 541 35.77 2.00 3.71
C ILE A 541 34.70 3.07 3.49
N GLY A 542 33.52 2.65 3.08
CA GLY A 542 32.34 3.52 3.04
C GLY A 542 31.62 3.51 4.38
N VAL A 543 31.70 4.60 5.12
CA VAL A 543 30.97 4.76 6.40
C VAL A 543 30.02 5.94 6.29
N ASN A 544 28.79 5.74 6.70
CA ASN A 544 27.82 6.81 6.82
C ASN A 544 26.93 6.60 8.06
N SER A 545 26.52 7.68 8.68
CA SER A 545 25.50 7.67 9.72
C SER A 545 24.56 8.83 9.52
N ASP A 546 23.27 8.58 9.70
CA ASP A 546 22.24 9.61 9.71
C ASP A 546 21.54 9.60 11.07
N ALA A 547 21.55 10.74 11.73
CA ALA A 547 20.78 10.99 12.93
C ALA A 547 19.91 12.21 12.65
N SER A 548 18.77 11.98 12.03
CA SER A 548 17.85 13.05 11.71
C SER A 548 17.40 13.80 12.96
N PRO A 549 17.33 15.15 12.94
CA PRO A 549 16.73 15.92 14.02
C PRO A 549 15.32 15.40 14.32
N ASP A 550 14.92 15.41 15.58
CA ASP A 550 13.57 15.02 15.98
C ASP A 550 12.52 15.81 15.20
N GLU A 551 11.67 15.08 14.47
CA GLU A 551 10.46 15.67 13.94
C GLU A 551 9.44 15.80 15.04
N LYS A 552 8.96 17.02 15.28
CA LYS A 552 7.89 17.28 16.24
C LYS A 552 6.73 17.95 15.55
N ILE A 553 5.52 17.44 15.80
CA ILE A 553 4.28 18.03 15.33
C ILE A 553 3.41 18.30 16.57
N ILE A 554 2.94 19.53 16.69
CA ILE A 554 2.00 19.95 17.74
C ILE A 554 0.74 20.45 17.06
N ALA A 555 -0.43 20.04 17.54
CA ALA A 555 -1.68 20.51 16.99
C ALA A 555 -2.75 20.77 18.05
N PHE A 556 -3.55 21.81 17.78
CA PHE A 556 -4.82 22.08 18.45
C PHE A 556 -5.94 21.88 17.43
N PHE A 557 -7.00 21.20 17.82
CA PHE A 557 -8.10 20.91 16.91
C PHE A 557 -9.46 21.04 17.61
N GLY A 558 -10.44 21.40 16.79
CA GLY A 558 -11.84 21.42 17.18
C GLY A 558 -12.73 20.88 16.04
N ARG A 559 -13.80 20.18 16.39
CA ARG A 559 -14.78 19.63 15.46
C ARG A 559 -16.19 19.75 16.03
N ALA A 560 -17.13 20.13 15.17
CA ALA A 560 -18.55 20.16 15.46
C ALA A 560 -19.29 19.29 14.43
N ASN A 561 -20.13 18.37 14.89
CA ASN A 561 -21.04 17.59 14.07
C ASN A 561 -22.46 17.87 14.54
N LEU A 562 -23.30 18.34 13.64
CA LEU A 562 -24.72 18.64 13.90
C LEU A 562 -25.61 17.78 13.00
N THR A 563 -26.51 17.02 13.61
CA THR A 563 -27.57 16.30 12.92
C THR A 563 -28.90 16.95 13.27
N VAL A 564 -29.69 17.34 12.27
CA VAL A 564 -30.99 17.97 12.44
C VAL A 564 -32.05 17.06 11.84
N ASN A 565 -33.02 16.64 12.67
CA ASN A 565 -34.18 15.82 12.28
C ASN A 565 -33.80 14.56 11.48
N ASP A 566 -32.62 14.00 11.73
CA ASP A 566 -32.07 12.82 11.00
C ASP A 566 -32.11 12.96 9.46
N ALA A 567 -32.03 14.20 8.98
CA ALA A 567 -32.14 14.55 7.56
C ALA A 567 -31.07 15.54 7.07
N ILE A 568 -30.64 16.48 7.92
CA ILE A 568 -29.60 17.47 7.59
C ILE A 568 -28.40 17.21 8.49
N PHE A 569 -27.25 17.13 7.89
CA PHE A 569 -25.98 16.84 8.54
C PHE A 569 -25.00 17.95 8.24
N VAL A 570 -24.38 18.50 9.28
CA VAL A 570 -23.35 19.54 9.14
C VAL A 570 -22.11 19.12 9.91
N ASN A 571 -20.97 19.22 9.27
CA ASN A 571 -19.68 18.99 9.89
C ASN A 571 -18.81 20.24 9.71
N ALA A 572 -18.13 20.68 10.76
CA ALA A 572 -17.12 21.73 10.69
C ALA A 572 -15.92 21.34 11.54
N SER A 573 -14.71 21.51 11.03
CA SER A 573 -13.50 21.31 11.82
C SER A 573 -12.47 22.39 11.55
N LEU A 574 -11.63 22.62 12.55
CA LEU A 574 -10.49 23.52 12.47
C LEU A 574 -9.31 22.87 13.17
N ARG A 575 -8.17 22.79 12.47
CA ARG A 575 -6.90 22.32 13.03
C ARG A 575 -5.82 23.35 12.82
N ARG A 576 -5.13 23.74 13.89
CA ARG A 576 -3.89 24.53 13.85
C ARG A 576 -2.72 23.61 14.20
N GLU A 577 -1.78 23.46 13.27
CA GLU A 577 -0.68 22.52 13.41
C GLU A 577 0.66 23.19 13.17
N GLY A 578 1.66 22.88 14.00
CA GLY A 578 3.04 23.35 13.87
C GLY A 578 4.01 22.19 13.70
N SER A 579 5.02 22.33 12.82
CA SER A 579 6.03 21.31 12.52
C SER A 579 7.44 21.88 12.51
N THR A 580 8.39 21.10 13.08
CA THR A 580 9.83 21.43 13.06
C THR A 580 10.51 21.22 11.70
N LYS A 581 9.81 20.65 10.70
CA LYS A 581 10.35 20.43 9.35
C LYS A 581 10.46 21.70 8.51
N LEU A 582 9.69 22.72 8.84
CA LEU A 582 9.54 23.95 8.04
C LEU A 582 10.47 25.06 8.51
N GLY A 583 10.52 26.13 7.71
CA GLY A 583 11.33 27.31 7.99
C GLY A 583 10.84 28.06 9.22
N GLU A 584 11.77 28.79 9.84
CA GLU A 584 11.47 29.62 11.02
C GLU A 584 10.46 30.70 10.64
N GLY A 585 9.35 30.82 11.37
CA GLY A 585 8.24 31.69 11.02
C GLY A 585 7.12 31.06 10.19
N ASN A 586 7.39 29.98 9.44
CA ASN A 586 6.42 29.25 8.60
C ASN A 586 5.99 27.89 9.18
N GLN A 587 6.33 27.65 10.44
CA GLN A 587 6.09 26.34 11.10
C GLN A 587 4.60 26.03 11.30
N TRP A 588 3.74 27.04 11.44
CA TRP A 588 2.32 26.88 11.74
C TRP A 588 1.44 27.01 10.52
N GLY A 589 0.54 26.00 10.33
CA GLY A 589 -0.52 25.98 9.34
C GLY A 589 -1.91 25.94 10.00
N LEU A 590 -2.92 26.39 9.25
CA LEU A 590 -4.33 26.38 9.66
C LEU A 590 -5.15 25.62 8.62
N PHE A 591 -5.87 24.57 9.05
CA PHE A 591 -6.57 23.64 8.19
C PHE A 591 -8.05 23.59 8.54
N PRO A 592 -8.88 24.46 7.94
CA PRO A 592 -10.34 24.42 8.09
C PRO A 592 -10.98 23.34 7.23
N SER A 593 -12.11 22.79 7.69
CA SER A 593 -13.00 22.00 6.86
C SER A 593 -14.46 22.22 7.20
N PHE A 594 -15.31 22.04 6.20
CA PHE A 594 -16.77 22.19 6.32
C PHE A 594 -17.46 21.21 5.38
N GLY A 595 -18.57 20.64 5.82
CA GLY A 595 -19.40 19.74 5.02
C GLY A 595 -20.86 19.81 5.40
N VAL A 596 -21.72 19.73 4.40
CA VAL A 596 -23.19 19.65 4.55
C VAL A 596 -23.71 18.46 3.76
N GLY A 597 -24.60 17.70 4.37
CA GLY A 597 -25.35 16.62 3.74
C GLY A 597 -26.85 16.80 3.98
N VAL A 598 -27.65 16.51 2.97
CA VAL A 598 -29.11 16.55 3.09
C VAL A 598 -29.69 15.28 2.48
N ASP A 599 -30.44 14.51 3.28
CA ASP A 599 -31.27 13.43 2.77
C ASP A 599 -32.59 14.03 2.23
N ILE A 600 -32.58 14.29 0.94
CA ILE A 600 -33.70 14.90 0.21
C ILE A 600 -34.96 14.02 0.31
N ASN A 601 -34.77 12.68 0.34
CA ASN A 601 -35.93 11.77 0.36
C ASN A 601 -36.72 11.83 1.66
N LYS A 602 -36.12 12.26 2.77
CA LYS A 602 -36.88 12.54 4.03
C LYS A 602 -37.95 13.61 3.85
N TYR A 603 -37.74 14.59 2.95
CA TYR A 603 -38.66 15.67 2.64
C TYR A 603 -39.50 15.40 1.39
N ALA A 604 -38.84 14.90 0.31
CA ALA A 604 -39.52 14.66 -0.98
C ALA A 604 -40.43 13.42 -0.97
N LYS A 605 -40.17 12.46 -0.08
CA LYS A 605 -40.95 11.21 0.11
C LYS A 605 -41.19 10.45 -1.20
N ILE A 606 -40.16 10.35 -2.04
CA ILE A 606 -40.21 9.62 -3.31
C ILE A 606 -40.26 8.12 -2.98
N SER A 607 -41.38 7.49 -3.20
CA SER A 607 -41.65 6.09 -2.79
C SER A 607 -40.76 5.06 -3.45
N ALA A 608 -40.21 5.38 -4.62
CA ALA A 608 -39.26 4.52 -5.33
C ALA A 608 -37.83 4.54 -4.76
N LEU A 609 -37.52 5.49 -3.87
CA LEU A 609 -36.21 5.69 -3.31
C LEU A 609 -36.21 5.45 -1.80
N ASP A 610 -35.27 4.70 -1.30
CA ASP A 610 -35.01 4.59 0.14
C ASP A 610 -34.16 5.78 0.62
N VAL A 611 -33.21 6.23 -0.18
CA VAL A 611 -32.29 7.33 0.10
C VAL A 611 -32.05 8.16 -1.15
N LEU A 612 -32.05 9.47 -0.98
CA LEU A 612 -31.55 10.44 -1.93
C LEU A 612 -30.79 11.51 -1.15
N LYS A 613 -29.48 11.34 -0.98
CA LYS A 613 -28.67 12.24 -0.17
C LYS A 613 -27.68 13.00 -1.06
N LEU A 614 -27.69 14.32 -0.95
CA LEU A 614 -26.73 15.22 -1.57
C LEU A 614 -25.78 15.71 -0.49
N ARG A 615 -24.48 15.71 -0.81
CA ARG A 615 -23.40 16.19 0.06
C ARG A 615 -22.52 17.21 -0.67
N VAL A 616 -22.06 18.21 0.05
CA VAL A 616 -21.03 19.17 -0.40
C VAL A 616 -20.03 19.35 0.72
N GLY A 617 -18.77 19.16 0.42
CA GLY A 617 -17.69 19.32 1.37
C GLY A 617 -16.55 20.17 0.80
N TYR A 618 -15.92 20.95 1.67
CA TYR A 618 -14.67 21.66 1.39
C TYR A 618 -13.70 21.44 2.55
N GLY A 619 -12.44 21.19 2.25
CA GLY A 619 -11.42 21.06 3.28
C GLY A 619 -10.05 21.48 2.78
N VAL A 620 -9.27 22.07 3.68
CA VAL A 620 -7.86 22.40 3.45
C VAL A 620 -7.00 21.47 4.31
N THR A 621 -6.00 20.87 3.71
CA THR A 621 -4.97 20.08 4.39
C THR A 621 -3.59 20.61 4.00
N GLY A 622 -2.61 20.40 4.89
CA GLY A 622 -1.20 20.74 4.58
C GLY A 622 -0.39 19.50 4.25
N SER A 623 0.72 19.63 3.56
CA SER A 623 1.72 18.57 3.42
C SER A 623 3.08 19.04 3.93
N LEU A 624 3.85 18.09 4.46
CA LEU A 624 5.20 18.31 4.96
C LEU A 624 6.22 17.64 4.04
N PRO A 625 7.44 18.19 3.96
CA PRO A 625 8.55 17.52 3.28
C PRO A 625 8.76 16.10 3.84
N THR A 626 9.19 15.17 2.99
CA THR A 626 9.47 13.78 3.41
C THR A 626 10.64 13.70 4.39
N GLN A 627 11.68 14.51 4.20
CA GLN A 627 12.88 14.54 5.03
C GLN A 627 12.85 15.67 6.05
N ASN A 628 13.60 15.51 7.14
CA ASN A 628 13.83 16.54 8.13
C ASN A 628 14.96 17.49 7.69
N GLY A 629 14.96 18.71 8.23
CA GLY A 629 16.03 19.68 8.01
C GLY A 629 16.13 20.24 6.60
N LEU A 630 15.11 20.10 5.73
CA LEU A 630 15.14 20.64 4.35
C LEU A 630 15.15 22.16 4.30
N SER A 631 14.70 22.84 5.34
CA SER A 631 14.81 24.31 5.46
C SER A 631 16.23 24.80 5.81
N ARG A 632 17.13 23.88 6.21
CA ARG A 632 18.50 24.20 6.65
C ARG A 632 19.53 23.91 5.56
N ALA A 633 20.68 24.58 5.65
CA ALA A 633 21.84 24.22 4.84
C ALA A 633 22.36 22.83 5.19
N ILE A 634 22.67 22.02 4.19
CA ILE A 634 23.40 20.76 4.37
C ILE A 634 24.86 21.01 3.99
N ARG A 635 25.77 20.60 4.90
CA ARG A 635 27.21 20.61 4.65
C ARG A 635 27.72 19.18 4.62
N GLY A 636 28.44 18.85 3.57
CA GLY A 636 29.23 17.63 3.48
C GLY A 636 30.55 17.77 4.22
N ILE A 637 31.00 16.69 4.83
CA ILE A 637 32.34 16.60 5.47
C ILE A 637 33.30 16.06 4.41
N VAL A 638 34.45 16.73 4.27
CA VAL A 638 35.53 16.30 3.39
C VAL A 638 36.79 16.09 4.25
N ASN A 639 37.26 14.88 4.29
CA ASN A 639 38.50 14.51 4.98
C ASN A 639 39.70 14.72 4.03
N GLY A 640 40.65 15.56 4.40
CA GLY A 640 41.90 15.73 3.67
C GLY A 640 42.87 14.60 3.95
N PRO A 641 43.84 14.36 3.01
CA PRO A 641 44.85 13.33 3.18
C PRO A 641 45.78 13.55 4.39
N ASP A 642 45.84 14.78 4.86
CA ASP A 642 46.65 15.21 6.03
C ASP A 642 45.89 15.10 7.37
N GLY A 643 44.70 14.49 7.35
CA GLY A 643 43.82 14.40 8.53
C GLY A 643 42.99 15.68 8.79
N SER A 644 43.09 16.68 7.91
CA SER A 644 42.25 17.86 8.00
C SER A 644 40.78 17.51 7.70
N VAL A 645 39.85 18.19 8.39
CA VAL A 645 38.41 18.06 8.14
C VAL A 645 37.91 19.40 7.65
N THR A 646 37.38 19.43 6.43
CA THR A 646 36.75 20.60 5.84
C THR A 646 35.28 20.31 5.60
N THR A 647 34.46 21.36 5.48
CA THR A 647 33.06 21.23 5.12
C THR A 647 32.74 22.03 3.87
N ASN A 648 32.04 21.40 2.93
CA ASN A 648 31.48 22.05 1.75
C ASN A 648 29.97 22.17 1.85
N LEU A 649 29.37 23.21 1.29
CA LEU A 649 27.93 23.34 1.18
C LEU A 649 27.44 22.36 0.10
N VAL A 650 26.49 21.52 0.44
CA VAL A 650 25.86 20.54 -0.46
C VAL A 650 24.48 21.02 -0.91
N ARG A 651 23.74 21.66 -0.03
CA ARG A 651 22.42 22.22 -0.31
C ARG A 651 22.24 23.57 0.44
N ALA A 652 21.72 24.56 -0.25
CA ALA A 652 21.46 25.88 0.33
C ALA A 652 20.28 25.82 1.30
N ALA A 653 20.30 26.66 2.34
CA ALA A 653 19.17 26.83 3.26
C ALA A 653 17.97 27.48 2.57
N ASN A 654 16.78 27.10 3.02
CA ASN A 654 15.53 27.83 2.72
C ASN A 654 14.76 28.13 4.00
N PRO A 655 15.05 29.24 4.70
CA PRO A 655 14.31 29.61 5.91
C PRO A 655 12.85 29.94 5.65
N ASP A 656 12.48 30.22 4.38
CA ASP A 656 11.12 30.57 3.96
C ASP A 656 10.29 29.35 3.57
N LEU A 657 10.84 28.13 3.70
CA LEU A 657 10.12 26.90 3.37
C LEU A 657 8.84 26.81 4.20
N LYS A 658 7.70 26.74 3.52
CA LYS A 658 6.36 26.72 4.11
C LYS A 658 5.60 25.45 3.76
N TRP A 659 4.42 25.34 4.31
CA TRP A 659 3.46 24.28 4.02
C TRP A 659 3.10 24.22 2.54
N GLU A 660 3.00 23.00 2.01
CA GLU A 660 2.23 22.76 0.80
C GLU A 660 0.76 22.66 1.22
N GLU A 661 -0.14 23.38 0.57
CA GLU A 661 -1.55 23.44 0.90
C GLU A 661 -2.39 22.75 -0.18
N LYS A 662 -3.35 21.92 0.26
CA LYS A 662 -4.32 21.24 -0.59
C LYS A 662 -5.73 21.69 -0.21
N GLY A 663 -6.39 22.42 -1.10
CA GLY A 663 -7.80 22.74 -0.99
C GLY A 663 -8.62 21.80 -1.87
N GLU A 664 -9.62 21.11 -1.31
CA GLU A 664 -10.47 20.20 -2.07
C GLU A 664 -11.95 20.49 -1.84
N THR A 665 -12.68 20.63 -2.95
CA THR A 665 -14.15 20.65 -2.98
C THR A 665 -14.66 19.32 -3.48
N ASN A 666 -15.63 18.72 -2.79
CA ASN A 666 -16.26 17.47 -3.16
C ASN A 666 -17.79 17.58 -3.14
N ILE A 667 -18.45 17.07 -4.19
CA ILE A 667 -19.91 16.97 -4.29
C ILE A 667 -20.24 15.50 -4.46
N GLY A 668 -21.05 14.96 -3.54
CA GLY A 668 -21.46 13.55 -3.51
C GLY A 668 -22.98 13.40 -3.62
N LEU A 669 -23.42 12.46 -4.44
CA LEU A 669 -24.82 12.03 -4.55
C LEU A 669 -24.90 10.54 -4.19
N GLU A 670 -25.73 10.23 -3.18
CA GLU A 670 -26.01 8.85 -2.77
C GLU A 670 -27.47 8.52 -3.06
N VAL A 671 -27.70 7.42 -3.74
CA VAL A 671 -29.02 6.92 -4.12
C VAL A 671 -29.15 5.47 -3.67
N ALA A 672 -30.21 5.14 -2.94
CA ALA A 672 -30.60 3.77 -2.64
C ALA A 672 -32.05 3.55 -3.05
N ALA A 673 -32.34 2.46 -3.74
CA ALA A 673 -33.66 2.07 -4.25
C ALA A 673 -33.78 0.54 -4.22
N GLY A 674 -34.34 -0.01 -3.15
CA GLY A 674 -34.53 -1.44 -2.96
C GLY A 674 -33.20 -2.23 -3.08
N LYS A 675 -32.99 -2.89 -4.23
CA LYS A 675 -31.79 -3.71 -4.52
C LYS A 675 -30.61 -2.92 -5.10
N PHE A 676 -30.78 -1.65 -5.38
CA PHE A 676 -29.81 -0.80 -6.07
C PHE A 676 -29.24 0.26 -5.13
N ASN A 677 -27.92 0.39 -5.11
CA ASN A 677 -27.20 1.45 -4.43
C ASN A 677 -26.19 2.08 -5.37
N ALA A 678 -26.15 3.41 -5.42
CA ALA A 678 -25.22 4.18 -6.22
C ALA A 678 -24.62 5.33 -5.42
N THR A 679 -23.34 5.59 -5.62
CA THR A 679 -22.66 6.79 -5.12
C THR A 679 -21.89 7.43 -6.27
N LEU A 680 -22.13 8.71 -6.53
CA LEU A 680 -21.41 9.54 -7.48
C LEU A 680 -20.68 10.64 -6.73
N GLU A 681 -19.37 10.79 -6.99
CA GLU A 681 -18.53 11.86 -6.44
C GLU A 681 -17.94 12.70 -7.57
N LEU A 682 -17.99 14.00 -7.41
CA LEU A 682 -17.32 14.98 -8.25
C LEU A 682 -16.37 15.79 -7.38
N TYR A 683 -15.11 15.88 -7.75
CA TYR A 683 -14.15 16.62 -6.94
C TYR A 683 -13.22 17.51 -7.76
N ASN A 684 -12.78 18.59 -7.12
CA ASN A 684 -11.73 19.50 -7.61
C ASN A 684 -10.76 19.76 -6.47
N ARG A 685 -9.47 19.46 -6.71
CA ARG A 685 -8.37 19.62 -5.76
C ARG A 685 -7.32 20.57 -6.30
N ASP A 686 -7.06 21.64 -5.56
CA ASP A 686 -5.95 22.55 -5.80
C ASP A 686 -4.80 22.25 -4.85
N ILE A 687 -3.61 22.01 -5.38
CA ILE A 687 -2.37 21.83 -4.63
C ILE A 687 -1.51 23.04 -4.88
N LYS A 688 -1.24 23.84 -3.84
CA LYS A 688 -0.47 25.08 -3.91
C LYS A 688 0.86 24.90 -3.20
N ASP A 689 1.88 25.59 -3.72
CA ASP A 689 3.19 25.64 -3.07
C ASP A 689 3.83 24.25 -2.89
N PHE A 690 3.63 23.32 -3.85
CA PHE A 690 4.25 22.01 -3.75
C PHE A 690 5.77 22.11 -3.65
N ILE A 691 6.36 21.21 -2.86
CA ILE A 691 7.78 21.26 -2.50
C ILE A 691 8.60 20.49 -3.53
N LEU A 692 9.71 21.09 -3.98
CA LEU A 692 10.61 20.49 -4.96
C LEU A 692 12.06 20.89 -4.68
N GLU A 693 13.03 19.99 -4.97
CA GLU A 693 14.44 20.36 -5.08
C GLU A 693 14.68 21.03 -6.43
N ARG A 694 15.20 22.25 -6.38
CA ARG A 694 15.46 23.07 -7.55
C ARG A 694 16.94 23.29 -7.78
N VAL A 695 17.35 23.30 -9.04
CA VAL A 695 18.66 23.81 -9.45
C VAL A 695 18.63 25.33 -9.37
N VAL A 696 19.53 25.92 -8.58
CA VAL A 696 19.61 27.36 -8.32
C VAL A 696 20.96 27.92 -8.74
N ASP A 697 21.04 29.25 -8.83
CA ASP A 697 22.28 29.94 -9.21
C ASP A 697 23.36 29.79 -8.11
N VAL A 698 24.48 29.17 -8.46
CA VAL A 698 25.63 28.99 -7.58
C VAL A 698 26.22 30.32 -7.09
N ALA A 699 26.18 31.37 -7.91
CA ALA A 699 26.71 32.68 -7.51
C ALA A 699 25.91 33.31 -6.38
N ILE A 700 24.60 32.98 -6.28
CA ILE A 700 23.71 33.53 -5.24
C ILE A 700 23.71 32.61 -3.99
N PHE A 701 23.65 31.32 -4.21
CA PHE A 701 23.40 30.38 -3.13
C PHE A 701 24.64 29.58 -2.69
N GLY A 702 25.78 29.73 -3.38
CA GLY A 702 27.02 29.01 -3.09
C GLY A 702 26.99 27.55 -3.49
N VAL A 703 25.85 27.03 -3.95
CA VAL A 703 25.60 25.65 -4.39
C VAL A 703 24.39 25.64 -5.33
N ASN A 704 24.31 24.63 -6.20
CA ASN A 704 23.27 24.55 -7.22
C ASN A 704 21.97 23.82 -6.78
N ARG A 705 21.79 23.54 -5.49
CA ARG A 705 20.63 22.81 -4.96
C ARG A 705 19.94 23.54 -3.82
N ARG A 706 18.63 23.70 -3.91
CA ARG A 706 17.78 24.28 -2.86
C ARG A 706 16.39 23.65 -2.90
N ILE A 707 15.80 23.44 -1.75
CA ILE A 707 14.39 23.02 -1.64
C ILE A 707 13.51 24.26 -1.58
N GLU A 708 12.51 24.33 -2.45
CA GLU A 708 11.60 25.47 -2.55
C GLU A 708 10.14 25.03 -2.70
N ASN A 709 9.23 25.95 -2.39
CA ASN A 709 7.82 25.82 -2.77
C ASN A 709 7.71 26.27 -4.23
N ALA A 710 7.35 25.34 -5.16
CA ALA A 710 7.75 25.47 -6.57
C ALA A 710 6.60 25.62 -7.56
N GLY A 711 5.32 25.43 -7.15
CA GLY A 711 4.26 25.52 -8.14
C GLY A 711 2.89 25.11 -7.65
N LYS A 712 1.97 24.92 -8.60
CA LYS A 712 0.58 24.57 -8.35
C LYS A 712 0.11 23.49 -9.32
N LEU A 713 -0.66 22.53 -8.78
CA LEU A 713 -1.38 21.50 -9.54
C LEU A 713 -2.88 21.64 -9.30
N ASN A 714 -3.68 21.35 -10.31
CA ASN A 714 -5.13 21.18 -10.20
C ASN A 714 -5.53 19.79 -10.64
N THR A 715 -6.28 19.07 -9.81
CA THR A 715 -6.81 17.74 -10.14
C THR A 715 -8.33 17.75 -10.07
N LYS A 716 -8.99 17.34 -11.16
CA LYS A 716 -10.44 17.16 -11.24
C LYS A 716 -10.75 15.70 -11.54
N GLY A 717 -11.79 15.16 -10.91
CA GLY A 717 -12.16 13.77 -11.16
C GLY A 717 -13.60 13.44 -10.85
N VAL A 718 -13.99 12.27 -11.33
CA VAL A 718 -15.32 11.68 -11.15
C VAL A 718 -15.14 10.26 -10.65
N GLU A 719 -15.89 9.88 -9.63
CA GLU A 719 -15.92 8.53 -9.07
C GLU A 719 -17.37 8.03 -9.04
N LEU A 720 -17.57 6.78 -9.45
CA LEU A 720 -18.87 6.12 -9.43
C LEU A 720 -18.72 4.76 -8.76
N ALA A 721 -19.60 4.48 -7.81
CA ALA A 721 -19.76 3.15 -7.21
C ALA A 721 -21.21 2.69 -7.36
N LEU A 722 -21.42 1.51 -7.92
CA LEU A 722 -22.72 0.89 -8.15
C LEU A 722 -22.74 -0.48 -7.50
N ASN A 723 -23.79 -0.80 -6.75
CA ASN A 723 -24.03 -2.15 -6.23
C ASN A 723 -25.48 -2.55 -6.54
N TYR A 724 -25.66 -3.80 -6.94
CA TYR A 724 -26.96 -4.33 -7.30
C TYR A 724 -27.15 -5.77 -6.83
N ASP A 725 -28.17 -6.03 -6.04
CA ASP A 725 -28.60 -7.36 -5.60
C ASP A 725 -29.49 -7.99 -6.66
N LEU A 726 -28.89 -8.68 -7.63
CA LEU A 726 -29.58 -9.29 -8.78
C LEU A 726 -30.58 -10.37 -8.33
N VAL A 727 -30.11 -11.28 -7.47
CA VAL A 727 -30.90 -12.37 -6.91
C VAL A 727 -30.73 -12.40 -5.40
N LYS A 728 -31.83 -12.46 -4.67
CA LYS A 728 -31.84 -12.65 -3.22
C LYS A 728 -32.93 -13.66 -2.86
N GLN A 729 -32.55 -14.94 -2.83
CA GLN A 729 -33.39 -16.08 -2.47
C GLN A 729 -32.64 -16.94 -1.45
N SER A 730 -33.35 -17.80 -0.70
CA SER A 730 -32.77 -18.61 0.37
C SER A 730 -31.55 -19.45 -0.06
N ASP A 731 -31.63 -20.07 -1.23
CA ASP A 731 -30.59 -20.97 -1.73
C ASP A 731 -29.63 -20.33 -2.75
N VAL A 732 -29.95 -19.13 -3.24
CA VAL A 732 -29.17 -18.42 -4.27
C VAL A 732 -29.22 -16.92 -4.01
N SER A 733 -28.05 -16.33 -3.79
CA SER A 733 -27.90 -14.87 -3.80
C SER A 733 -26.80 -14.47 -4.77
N TYR A 734 -27.05 -13.40 -5.51
CA TYR A 734 -26.07 -12.85 -6.45
C TYR A 734 -26.06 -11.33 -6.37
N THR A 735 -24.92 -10.80 -5.92
CA THR A 735 -24.64 -9.35 -5.84
C THR A 735 -23.53 -9.00 -6.81
N THR A 736 -23.72 -7.95 -7.59
CA THR A 736 -22.68 -7.38 -8.45
C THR A 736 -22.40 -5.94 -8.08
N GLY A 737 -21.13 -5.54 -8.12
CA GLY A 737 -20.71 -4.18 -7.80
C GLY A 737 -19.68 -3.67 -8.78
N VAL A 738 -19.81 -2.42 -9.22
CA VAL A 738 -18.88 -1.76 -10.15
C VAL A 738 -18.38 -0.48 -9.49
N VAL A 739 -17.08 -0.28 -9.49
CA VAL A 739 -16.44 1.00 -9.16
C VAL A 739 -15.70 1.52 -10.38
N LEU A 740 -15.86 2.80 -10.65
CA LEU A 740 -15.21 3.48 -11.78
C LEU A 740 -14.64 4.81 -11.28
N SER A 741 -13.44 5.15 -11.72
CA SER A 741 -12.80 6.42 -11.41
C SER A 741 -12.06 6.98 -12.61
N THR A 742 -12.13 8.30 -12.76
CA THR A 742 -11.37 9.07 -13.74
C THR A 742 -10.89 10.36 -13.12
N TYR A 743 -9.69 10.80 -13.50
CA TYR A 743 -9.15 12.09 -13.07
C TYR A 743 -8.16 12.65 -14.09
N LYS A 744 -7.96 13.96 -14.02
CA LYS A 744 -6.96 14.70 -14.78
C LYS A 744 -6.23 15.64 -13.84
N THR A 745 -4.89 15.63 -13.92
CA THR A 745 -4.02 16.55 -13.17
C THR A 745 -3.30 17.48 -14.13
N VAL A 746 -3.48 18.77 -13.97
CA VAL A 746 -2.86 19.82 -14.78
C VAL A 746 -1.85 20.60 -13.94
N LEU A 747 -0.72 20.94 -14.53
CA LEU A 747 0.29 21.82 -13.92
C LEU A 747 -0.10 23.28 -14.17
N ASP A 748 -0.68 23.95 -13.16
CA ASP A 748 -1.17 25.33 -13.31
C ASP A 748 -0.04 26.37 -13.20
N GLU A 749 0.92 26.15 -12.28
CA GLU A 749 2.06 27.06 -12.06
C GLU A 749 3.33 26.24 -11.79
N TYR A 750 4.45 26.73 -12.30
CA TYR A 750 5.75 26.10 -12.10
C TYR A 750 6.88 27.13 -12.14
N VAL A 751 7.82 27.03 -11.20
CA VAL A 751 8.97 27.97 -11.12
C VAL A 751 10.06 27.69 -12.14
N LEU A 752 10.01 26.52 -12.80
CA LEU A 752 10.94 26.14 -13.86
C LEU A 752 10.29 26.36 -15.24
N PRO A 753 11.09 26.58 -16.29
CA PRO A 753 10.60 26.50 -17.66
C PRO A 753 10.10 25.08 -17.97
N ALA A 754 9.43 24.92 -19.10
CA ALA A 754 9.08 23.59 -19.58
C ALA A 754 10.31 22.68 -19.62
N GLU A 755 10.15 21.43 -19.17
CA GLU A 755 11.23 20.45 -19.15
C GLU A 755 10.74 19.07 -19.61
N VAL A 756 11.67 18.18 -19.95
CA VAL A 756 11.41 16.78 -20.22
C VAL A 756 12.13 15.95 -19.18
N ARG A 757 11.41 15.05 -18.53
CA ARG A 757 11.88 14.20 -17.44
C ARG A 757 11.87 12.71 -17.82
N GLY A 758 12.36 11.87 -16.95
CA GLY A 758 12.37 10.41 -17.15
C GLY A 758 13.40 10.00 -18.20
N ASN A 759 14.66 9.87 -17.76
CA ASN A 759 15.78 9.51 -18.62
C ASN A 759 15.69 8.04 -19.06
N LEU A 760 15.80 7.79 -20.37
CA LEU A 760 15.83 6.42 -20.91
C LEU A 760 17.11 5.68 -20.49
N GLY A 761 18.27 6.33 -20.51
CA GLY A 761 19.57 5.75 -20.09
C GLY A 761 20.08 4.61 -20.98
N ALA A 762 19.61 4.47 -22.21
CA ALA A 762 19.99 3.40 -23.11
C ALA A 762 21.33 3.69 -23.82
N PRO A 763 22.06 2.66 -24.25
CA PRO A 763 23.27 2.85 -25.06
C PRO A 763 23.01 3.75 -26.28
N GLY A 764 23.79 4.80 -26.44
CA GLY A 764 23.62 5.81 -27.48
C GLY A 764 22.44 6.77 -27.29
N GLN A 765 21.70 6.65 -26.22
CA GLN A 765 20.52 7.46 -25.86
C GLN A 765 20.61 8.08 -24.46
N ASN A 766 21.82 8.22 -23.93
CA ASN A 766 22.06 8.92 -22.68
C ASN A 766 21.60 10.37 -22.76
N GLY A 767 20.82 10.82 -21.78
CA GLY A 767 20.22 12.16 -21.77
C GLY A 767 18.89 12.28 -22.53
N THR A 768 18.39 11.19 -23.14
CA THR A 768 17.05 11.17 -23.72
C THR A 768 15.99 11.09 -22.63
N ASN A 769 15.24 12.15 -22.44
CA ASN A 769 14.10 12.23 -21.52
C ASN A 769 12.80 12.08 -22.30
N MET A 770 11.75 11.53 -21.65
CA MET A 770 10.57 11.00 -22.34
C MET A 770 9.24 11.63 -21.89
N ILE A 771 9.18 12.30 -20.74
CA ILE A 771 7.94 12.85 -20.19
C ILE A 771 8.02 14.37 -20.11
N ARG A 772 7.11 15.04 -20.82
CA ARG A 772 7.04 16.49 -20.83
C ARG A 772 6.30 17.03 -19.61
N VAL A 773 6.91 18.03 -18.97
CA VAL A 773 6.33 18.81 -17.87
C VAL A 773 6.25 20.27 -18.30
N LYS A 774 5.04 20.78 -18.50
CA LYS A 774 4.80 22.13 -19.01
C LYS A 774 3.56 22.75 -18.37
N VAL A 775 3.62 24.02 -18.02
CA VAL A 775 2.50 24.77 -17.46
C VAL A 775 1.32 24.80 -18.44
N GLY A 776 0.11 24.60 -17.92
CA GLY A 776 -1.14 24.49 -18.66
C GLY A 776 -1.43 23.11 -19.26
N GLU A 777 -0.51 22.15 -19.13
CA GLU A 777 -0.62 20.80 -19.68
C GLU A 777 -0.89 19.75 -18.60
N GLU A 778 -1.45 18.61 -19.03
CA GLU A 778 -1.64 17.45 -18.17
C GLU A 778 -0.30 16.80 -17.81
N ILE A 779 -0.18 16.31 -16.58
CA ILE A 779 0.95 15.48 -16.15
C ILE A 779 0.89 14.11 -16.82
N GLY A 780 2.05 13.55 -17.15
CA GLY A 780 2.19 12.21 -17.72
C GLY A 780 2.23 12.15 -19.23
N GLN A 781 2.36 13.30 -19.91
CA GLN A 781 2.48 13.34 -21.37
C GLN A 781 3.81 12.73 -21.82
N ILE A 782 3.72 11.57 -22.50
CA ILE A 782 4.86 10.95 -23.16
C ILE A 782 5.18 11.77 -24.41
N TRP A 783 6.41 12.30 -24.47
CA TRP A 783 6.84 13.27 -25.46
C TRP A 783 8.01 12.75 -26.28
N GLY A 784 7.92 12.78 -27.60
CA GLY A 784 8.97 12.23 -28.43
C GLY A 784 8.77 12.44 -29.92
N PRO A 785 9.78 12.10 -30.72
CA PRO A 785 9.67 12.12 -32.17
C PRO A 785 8.83 10.94 -32.67
N VAL A 786 8.17 11.13 -33.81
CA VAL A 786 7.33 10.11 -34.46
C VAL A 786 8.18 9.24 -35.38
N PHE A 787 8.12 7.93 -35.16
CA PHE A 787 8.74 6.94 -36.04
C PHE A 787 8.04 6.89 -37.40
N ASP A 788 8.82 6.99 -38.51
CA ASP A 788 8.34 6.96 -39.91
C ASP A 788 9.03 5.86 -40.77
N GLY A 789 9.55 4.83 -40.12
CA GLY A 789 10.21 3.72 -40.79
C GLY A 789 11.71 3.62 -40.55
N VAL A 790 12.36 2.81 -41.40
CA VAL A 790 13.80 2.53 -41.34
C VAL A 790 14.46 2.91 -42.66
N THR A 791 15.63 3.49 -42.63
CA THR A 791 16.42 3.80 -43.83
C THR A 791 17.05 2.51 -44.42
N ASP A 792 17.54 2.57 -45.64
CA ASP A 792 18.26 1.46 -46.27
C ASP A 792 19.53 1.03 -45.49
N LYS A 793 20.02 1.87 -44.60
CA LYS A 793 21.16 1.61 -43.72
C LYS A 793 20.78 1.04 -42.37
N GLY A 794 19.49 0.89 -42.09
CA GLY A 794 19.00 0.41 -40.79
C GLY A 794 18.82 1.52 -39.73
N ASP A 795 18.92 2.78 -40.08
CA ASP A 795 18.70 3.90 -39.18
C ASP A 795 17.22 4.24 -39.00
N VAL A 796 16.84 4.72 -37.85
CA VAL A 796 15.48 5.22 -37.58
C VAL A 796 15.22 6.45 -38.43
N LYS A 797 14.08 6.44 -39.13
CA LYS A 797 13.52 7.58 -39.83
C LYS A 797 12.44 8.23 -38.98
N PHE A 798 12.46 9.54 -38.87
CA PHE A 798 11.44 10.30 -38.12
C PHE A 798 10.57 11.12 -39.09
N LYS A 799 9.34 11.39 -38.67
CA LYS A 799 8.40 12.25 -39.36
C LYS A 799 8.75 13.72 -39.09
N ASP A 800 8.69 14.55 -40.12
CA ASP A 800 8.63 16.00 -40.01
C ASP A 800 7.20 16.36 -39.53
N VAL A 801 7.10 16.69 -38.23
CA VAL A 801 5.81 16.89 -37.55
C VAL A 801 5.27 18.30 -37.82
N ASN A 802 6.16 19.31 -37.90
CA ASN A 802 5.79 20.69 -38.12
C ASN A 802 5.66 21.08 -39.62
N GLY A 803 6.16 20.23 -40.54
CA GLY A 803 6.02 20.37 -41.98
C GLY A 803 6.91 21.44 -42.60
N ASP A 804 7.99 21.84 -41.91
CA ASP A 804 8.91 22.92 -42.38
C ASP A 804 10.02 22.42 -43.29
N GLY A 805 10.07 21.12 -43.54
CA GLY A 805 11.05 20.46 -44.42
C GLY A 805 12.41 20.24 -43.79
N LYS A 806 12.56 20.49 -42.48
CA LYS A 806 13.75 20.18 -41.69
C LYS A 806 13.39 19.12 -40.67
N LEU A 807 14.34 18.32 -40.25
CA LEU A 807 14.16 17.31 -39.23
C LEU A 807 14.93 17.69 -37.95
N VAL A 808 14.23 18.10 -36.91
CA VAL A 808 14.77 18.46 -35.60
C VAL A 808 14.28 17.47 -34.56
N ALA A 809 14.94 16.30 -34.46
CA ALA A 809 14.54 15.17 -33.60
C ALA A 809 15.63 14.80 -32.56
N GLY A 810 16.54 15.72 -32.23
CA GLY A 810 17.56 15.55 -31.20
C GLY A 810 16.97 15.67 -29.80
N ALA A 811 17.42 14.84 -28.84
CA ALA A 811 16.93 14.88 -27.47
C ALA A 811 17.20 16.23 -26.78
N ASP A 812 18.30 16.91 -27.14
CA ASP A 812 18.67 18.25 -26.67
C ASP A 812 17.79 19.36 -27.27
N LYS A 813 17.03 19.05 -28.33
CA LYS A 813 16.14 19.96 -29.06
C LYS A 813 14.66 19.75 -28.74
N ALA A 814 14.32 18.82 -27.88
CA ALA A 814 12.95 18.37 -27.62
C ALA A 814 11.94 19.45 -27.23
N LEU A 815 12.39 20.63 -26.80
CA LEU A 815 11.57 21.78 -26.39
C LEU A 815 11.77 23.03 -27.30
N GLU A 816 12.54 22.93 -28.36
CA GLU A 816 12.69 24.01 -29.32
C GLU A 816 11.40 24.18 -30.16
N ALA A 817 11.15 25.37 -30.65
CA ALA A 817 9.91 25.72 -31.33
C ALA A 817 9.74 24.99 -32.69
N ASP A 818 10.86 24.61 -33.31
CA ASP A 818 10.94 23.89 -34.58
C ASP A 818 11.21 22.36 -34.39
N ALA A 819 11.10 21.88 -33.17
CA ALA A 819 11.32 20.45 -32.88
C ALA A 819 10.19 19.57 -33.43
N ASP A 820 10.55 18.45 -34.07
CA ASP A 820 9.63 17.43 -34.60
C ASP A 820 9.21 16.42 -33.51
N PHE A 821 8.62 16.95 -32.45
CA PHE A 821 8.15 16.19 -31.31
C PHE A 821 6.65 16.40 -31.13
N GLU A 822 5.96 15.35 -30.67
CA GLU A 822 4.55 15.43 -30.31
C GLU A 822 4.23 14.59 -29.06
N VAL A 823 2.99 14.71 -28.54
CA VAL A 823 2.48 13.88 -27.46
C VAL A 823 2.16 12.50 -28.01
N LEU A 824 2.93 11.49 -27.64
CA LEU A 824 2.82 10.12 -28.10
C LEU A 824 1.79 9.30 -27.31
N GLY A 825 1.42 9.77 -26.12
CA GLY A 825 0.49 9.14 -25.23
C GLY A 825 0.51 9.77 -23.84
N ASN A 826 -0.25 9.22 -22.90
CA ASN A 826 -0.22 9.62 -21.49
C ASN A 826 0.01 8.39 -20.60
N GLY A 827 0.89 8.51 -19.58
CA GLY A 827 1.19 7.44 -18.63
C GLY A 827 0.12 7.25 -17.55
N ILE A 828 -0.88 8.15 -17.47
CA ILE A 828 -1.99 8.10 -16.52
C ILE A 828 -3.23 7.58 -17.25
N PRO A 829 -3.97 6.60 -16.67
CA PRO A 829 -5.20 6.09 -17.29
C PRO A 829 -6.30 7.15 -17.41
N ASP A 830 -7.06 7.10 -18.50
CA ASP A 830 -8.28 7.90 -18.64
C ASP A 830 -9.35 7.46 -17.65
N PHE A 831 -9.47 6.13 -17.41
CA PHE A 831 -10.34 5.61 -16.37
C PHE A 831 -9.87 4.24 -15.85
N GLU A 832 -10.30 3.92 -14.65
CA GLU A 832 -10.06 2.65 -13.98
C GLU A 832 -11.37 2.01 -13.56
N LEU A 833 -11.42 0.68 -13.64
CA LEU A 833 -12.59 -0.14 -13.37
C LEU A 833 -12.27 -1.24 -12.37
N GLY A 834 -13.11 -1.39 -11.35
CA GLY A 834 -13.22 -2.58 -10.52
C GLY A 834 -14.61 -3.19 -10.64
N TRP A 835 -14.72 -4.50 -10.90
CA TRP A 835 -15.99 -5.21 -11.03
C TRP A 835 -16.00 -6.45 -10.16
N THR A 836 -16.82 -6.41 -9.11
CA THR A 836 -16.98 -7.49 -8.12
C THR A 836 -18.26 -8.27 -8.37
N ASN A 837 -18.20 -9.59 -8.29
CA ASN A 837 -19.33 -10.50 -8.43
C ASN A 837 -19.31 -11.50 -7.28
N ASN A 838 -20.35 -11.53 -6.47
CA ASN A 838 -20.52 -12.44 -5.35
C ASN A 838 -21.75 -13.32 -5.61
N LEU A 839 -21.53 -14.60 -5.78
CA LEU A 839 -22.56 -15.60 -5.96
C LEU A 839 -22.51 -16.59 -4.79
N ASN A 840 -23.60 -16.69 -4.04
CA ASN A 840 -23.82 -17.75 -3.09
C ASN A 840 -24.87 -18.71 -3.64
N ILE A 841 -24.54 -19.98 -3.72
CA ILE A 841 -25.46 -21.02 -4.22
C ILE A 841 -25.30 -22.30 -3.39
N LYS A 842 -26.38 -22.68 -2.66
CA LYS A 842 -26.42 -23.91 -1.85
C LYS A 842 -25.18 -24.11 -0.96
N GLY A 843 -24.74 -23.02 -0.28
CA GLY A 843 -23.61 -23.03 0.62
C GLY A 843 -22.23 -22.95 -0.04
N TRP A 844 -22.17 -22.84 -1.36
CA TRP A 844 -20.97 -22.45 -2.09
C TRP A 844 -20.92 -20.94 -2.25
N ASN A 845 -19.79 -20.33 -1.88
CA ASN A 845 -19.51 -18.91 -2.13
C ASN A 845 -18.52 -18.80 -3.28
N ILE A 846 -18.88 -18.05 -4.32
CA ILE A 846 -18.02 -17.74 -5.46
C ILE A 846 -17.87 -16.22 -5.53
N ASN A 847 -16.65 -15.75 -5.33
CA ASN A 847 -16.30 -14.34 -5.48
C ASN A 847 -15.38 -14.18 -6.69
N ALA A 848 -15.79 -13.41 -7.68
CA ALA A 848 -14.97 -13.09 -8.84
C ALA A 848 -14.79 -11.59 -8.92
N PHE A 849 -13.53 -11.15 -8.93
CA PHE A 849 -13.17 -9.74 -9.01
C PHE A 849 -12.32 -9.49 -10.27
N PHE A 850 -12.79 -8.57 -11.08
CA PHE A 850 -12.12 -8.09 -12.28
C PHE A 850 -11.64 -6.66 -12.10
N ARG A 851 -10.51 -6.34 -12.69
CA ARG A 851 -9.94 -4.99 -12.68
C ARG A 851 -9.43 -4.60 -14.07
N GLY A 852 -9.49 -3.30 -14.40
CA GLY A 852 -8.94 -2.75 -15.63
C GLY A 852 -8.50 -1.31 -15.47
N ALA A 853 -7.54 -0.90 -16.29
CA ALA A 853 -7.14 0.48 -16.52
C ALA A 853 -7.04 0.71 -18.03
N PHE A 854 -7.55 1.84 -18.49
CA PHE A 854 -7.75 2.11 -19.90
C PHE A 854 -7.33 3.53 -20.26
N GLY A 855 -6.85 3.72 -21.50
CA GLY A 855 -6.46 5.00 -22.08
C GLY A 855 -5.00 5.37 -21.84
N HIS A 856 -4.25 4.62 -21.05
CA HIS A 856 -2.84 4.92 -20.76
C HIS A 856 -1.90 4.25 -21.77
N SER A 857 -0.71 4.83 -21.83
CA SER A 857 0.40 4.31 -22.61
C SER A 857 1.63 4.13 -21.71
N LEU A 858 2.50 3.19 -22.07
CA LEU A 858 3.79 3.00 -21.43
C LEU A 858 4.91 3.11 -22.46
N VAL A 859 6.01 3.75 -22.05
CA VAL A 859 7.27 3.64 -22.78
C VAL A 859 7.85 2.26 -22.44
N ASN A 860 7.89 1.37 -23.43
CA ASN A 860 8.47 0.04 -23.31
C ASN A 860 10.00 0.13 -23.43
N THR A 861 10.66 0.32 -22.30
CA THR A 861 12.13 0.47 -22.28
C THR A 861 12.86 -0.83 -22.59
N TRP A 862 12.21 -1.99 -22.45
CA TRP A 862 12.78 -3.27 -22.87
C TRP A 862 13.00 -3.30 -24.38
N ARG A 863 11.98 -2.90 -25.16
CA ARG A 863 12.09 -2.79 -26.61
C ARG A 863 13.08 -1.71 -27.03
N ALA A 864 13.03 -0.55 -26.39
CA ALA A 864 13.93 0.57 -26.69
C ALA A 864 15.42 0.23 -26.51
N PHE A 865 15.74 -0.69 -25.60
CA PHE A 865 17.11 -1.12 -25.32
C PHE A 865 17.54 -2.32 -26.18
N TYR A 866 16.68 -3.33 -26.32
CA TYR A 866 17.10 -4.68 -26.69
C TYR A 866 16.42 -5.21 -27.97
N GLU A 867 15.55 -4.43 -28.61
CA GLU A 867 14.97 -4.77 -29.91
C GLU A 867 15.91 -4.41 -31.09
N PRO A 868 16.61 -3.23 -31.08
CA PRO A 868 17.51 -2.86 -32.17
C PRO A 868 18.73 -3.79 -32.22
N ARG A 869 18.99 -4.37 -33.39
CA ARG A 869 20.11 -5.30 -33.63
C ARG A 869 21.41 -4.53 -33.91
N LEU A 870 21.98 -3.93 -32.89
CA LEU A 870 23.23 -3.21 -33.01
C LEU A 870 24.37 -4.19 -33.38
N SER A 871 25.09 -3.89 -34.43
CA SER A 871 26.20 -4.72 -34.93
C SER A 871 27.32 -4.96 -33.92
N THR A 872 27.41 -4.09 -32.90
CA THR A 872 28.39 -4.19 -31.81
C THR A 872 27.91 -5.07 -30.63
N GLN A 873 26.67 -5.57 -30.69
CA GLN A 873 26.04 -6.29 -29.56
C GLN A 873 25.66 -7.73 -29.91
N THR A 874 26.44 -8.43 -30.70
CA THR A 874 26.17 -9.81 -31.14
C THR A 874 26.18 -10.86 -30.05
N SER A 875 26.57 -10.49 -28.83
CA SER A 875 26.64 -11.41 -27.69
C SER A 875 25.50 -11.22 -26.67
N TYR A 876 24.63 -10.22 -26.85
CA TYR A 876 23.39 -10.08 -26.07
C TYR A 876 22.23 -10.75 -26.79
N ASN A 877 21.27 -11.29 -26.03
CA ASN A 877 19.98 -11.67 -26.59
C ASN A 877 19.16 -10.43 -26.95
N PHE A 878 18.19 -10.61 -27.84
CA PHE A 878 17.32 -9.55 -28.31
C PHE A 878 15.88 -9.79 -27.88
N VAL A 879 15.19 -8.69 -27.55
CA VAL A 879 13.74 -8.67 -27.44
C VAL A 879 13.18 -8.84 -28.86
N ASN A 880 12.22 -9.76 -29.01
CA ASN A 880 11.68 -10.15 -30.31
C ASN A 880 10.16 -10.19 -30.27
N THR A 881 9.54 -9.05 -29.92
CA THR A 881 8.08 -8.93 -29.84
C THR A 881 7.45 -8.92 -31.24
N THR A 882 6.12 -9.05 -31.28
CA THR A 882 5.34 -8.93 -32.51
C THR A 882 5.41 -7.54 -33.15
N LEU A 883 5.93 -6.54 -32.43
CA LEU A 883 6.11 -5.16 -32.88
C LEU A 883 7.54 -4.87 -33.36
N ALA A 884 8.44 -5.86 -33.33
CA ALA A 884 9.82 -5.70 -33.77
C ALA A 884 9.91 -5.31 -35.25
N VAL A 885 10.73 -4.29 -35.51
CA VAL A 885 10.87 -3.74 -36.88
C VAL A 885 12.08 -4.39 -37.56
N PRO A 886 11.87 -5.14 -38.65
CA PRO A 886 12.96 -5.76 -39.40
C PRO A 886 13.97 -4.72 -39.91
N GLY A 887 15.26 -5.05 -39.83
CA GLY A 887 16.35 -4.22 -40.38
C GLY A 887 16.72 -3.01 -39.55
N LEU A 888 16.11 -2.80 -38.36
CA LEU A 888 16.48 -1.74 -37.43
C LEU A 888 17.81 -2.07 -36.76
N THR A 889 18.83 -1.24 -37.00
CA THR A 889 20.20 -1.43 -36.48
C THR A 889 20.65 -0.31 -35.54
N THR A 890 19.85 0.73 -35.35
CA THR A 890 20.12 1.87 -34.46
C THR A 890 19.07 1.99 -33.39
N ALA A 891 19.50 2.26 -32.16
CA ALA A 891 18.61 2.50 -31.04
C ALA A 891 18.33 4.01 -30.91
N ARG A 892 17.10 4.45 -31.21
CA ARG A 892 16.67 5.84 -31.04
C ARG A 892 15.22 5.87 -30.53
N TYR A 893 15.02 6.57 -29.42
CA TYR A 893 13.70 6.77 -28.81
C TYR A 893 12.73 7.45 -29.81
N SER A 894 11.51 6.94 -29.84
CA SER A 894 10.42 7.47 -30.67
C SER A 894 9.08 6.82 -30.30
N SER A 895 8.02 7.17 -31.04
CA SER A 895 6.71 6.54 -30.93
C SER A 895 6.72 5.01 -31.12
N LEU A 896 7.78 4.46 -31.73
CA LEU A 896 7.97 3.00 -31.91
C LEU A 896 7.92 2.23 -30.56
N TYR A 897 8.37 2.87 -29.47
CA TYR A 897 8.49 2.25 -28.16
C TYR A 897 7.41 2.71 -27.18
N VAL A 898 6.41 3.47 -27.66
CA VAL A 898 5.27 3.92 -26.86
C VAL A 898 4.07 3.04 -27.22
N GLU A 899 3.62 2.24 -26.27
CA GLU A 899 2.56 1.27 -26.50
C GLU A 899 1.34 1.59 -25.64
N LYS A 900 0.13 1.33 -26.18
CA LYS A 900 -1.10 1.31 -25.39
C LYS A 900 -1.04 0.16 -24.41
N ALA A 901 -1.24 0.47 -23.12
CA ALA A 901 -1.14 -0.50 -22.04
C ALA A 901 -2.51 -0.80 -21.39
N ASP A 902 -3.59 -0.58 -22.12
CA ASP A 902 -4.92 -0.95 -21.66
C ASP A 902 -4.96 -2.41 -21.24
N PHE A 903 -5.59 -2.70 -20.10
CA PHE A 903 -5.77 -4.06 -19.67
C PHE A 903 -7.10 -4.30 -18.98
N PHE A 904 -7.53 -5.56 -19.03
CA PHE A 904 -8.62 -6.11 -18.21
C PHE A 904 -8.19 -7.47 -17.69
N LYS A 905 -8.29 -7.70 -16.38
CA LYS A 905 -7.82 -8.94 -15.75
C LYS A 905 -8.81 -9.52 -14.76
N LEU A 906 -8.78 -10.85 -14.59
CA LEU A 906 -9.37 -11.56 -13.47
C LEU A 906 -8.34 -11.55 -12.34
N ASP A 907 -8.49 -10.57 -11.46
CA ASP A 907 -7.52 -10.25 -10.40
C ASP A 907 -7.65 -11.21 -9.22
N ASN A 908 -8.90 -11.60 -8.87
CA ASN A 908 -9.17 -12.57 -7.81
C ASN A 908 -10.40 -13.43 -8.15
N LEU A 909 -10.29 -14.74 -7.95
CA LEU A 909 -11.40 -15.68 -8.00
C LEU A 909 -11.31 -16.58 -6.78
N THR A 910 -12.30 -16.54 -5.90
CA THR A 910 -12.38 -17.42 -4.74
C THR A 910 -13.63 -18.28 -4.81
N ILE A 911 -13.46 -19.56 -4.63
CA ILE A 911 -14.56 -20.53 -4.46
C ILE A 911 -14.41 -21.11 -3.06
N SER A 912 -15.40 -20.94 -2.21
CA SER A 912 -15.36 -21.44 -0.85
C SER A 912 -16.66 -22.11 -0.43
N ARG A 913 -16.56 -22.98 0.57
CA ARG A 913 -17.70 -23.69 1.14
C ARG A 913 -17.57 -23.79 2.64
N ASN A 914 -18.66 -23.47 3.34
CA ASN A 914 -18.83 -23.79 4.74
C ASN A 914 -19.34 -25.22 4.87
N ILE A 915 -18.58 -26.05 5.59
CA ILE A 915 -18.89 -27.46 5.84
C ILE A 915 -19.31 -27.57 7.31
N PRO A 916 -20.58 -27.78 7.60
CA PRO A 916 -21.05 -28.01 8.97
C PRO A 916 -20.47 -29.33 9.47
N LEU A 917 -19.79 -29.31 10.60
CA LEU A 917 -19.25 -30.51 11.24
C LEU A 917 -20.04 -30.79 12.52
N ASN A 918 -20.57 -32.00 12.63
CA ASN A 918 -21.21 -32.50 13.86
C ASN A 918 -20.15 -32.92 14.91
N SER A 919 -19.21 -32.01 15.19
CA SER A 919 -18.14 -32.23 16.17
C SER A 919 -18.28 -31.25 17.33
N LYS A 920 -18.06 -31.75 18.56
CA LYS A 920 -17.98 -30.88 19.75
C LYS A 920 -16.68 -30.07 19.79
N ALA A 921 -15.67 -30.49 19.04
CA ALA A 921 -14.33 -29.86 19.03
C ALA A 921 -14.14 -28.83 17.91
N ILE A 922 -14.77 -29.05 16.74
CA ILE A 922 -14.66 -28.10 15.59
C ILE A 922 -16.08 -27.72 15.19
N ARG A 923 -16.39 -26.42 15.24
CA ARG A 923 -17.77 -25.93 15.02
C ARG A 923 -18.04 -25.55 13.58
N ASN A 924 -17.13 -24.90 12.89
CA ASN A 924 -17.31 -24.47 11.51
C ASN A 924 -16.01 -24.73 10.75
N LEU A 925 -16.10 -25.42 9.63
CA LEU A 925 -14.99 -25.62 8.71
C LEU A 925 -15.30 -24.88 7.41
N ASN A 926 -14.49 -23.87 7.07
CA ASN A 926 -14.53 -23.24 5.77
C ASN A 926 -13.32 -23.70 4.96
N VAL A 927 -13.55 -24.19 3.74
CA VAL A 927 -12.52 -24.56 2.79
C VAL A 927 -12.64 -23.63 1.57
N SER A 928 -11.53 -23.08 1.12
CA SER A 928 -11.49 -22.13 -0.01
C SER A 928 -10.38 -22.48 -0.99
N LEU A 929 -10.66 -22.26 -2.27
CA LEU A 929 -9.69 -22.24 -3.36
C LEU A 929 -9.69 -20.86 -3.98
N THR A 930 -8.54 -20.19 -3.96
CA THR A 930 -8.39 -18.82 -4.47
C THR A 930 -7.35 -18.79 -5.58
N GLY A 931 -7.68 -18.17 -6.69
CA GLY A 931 -6.74 -17.80 -7.75
C GLY A 931 -6.57 -16.30 -7.84
N GLN A 932 -5.32 -15.83 -7.89
CA GLN A 932 -4.97 -14.42 -8.04
C GLN A 932 -4.24 -14.19 -9.37
N ASN A 933 -4.52 -13.08 -10.05
CA ASN A 933 -3.95 -12.74 -11.35
C ASN A 933 -4.09 -13.89 -12.38
N LEU A 934 -5.29 -14.47 -12.49
CA LEU A 934 -5.47 -15.69 -13.29
C LEU A 934 -5.26 -15.48 -14.79
N PHE A 935 -5.67 -14.33 -15.32
CA PHE A 935 -5.37 -13.91 -16.68
C PHE A 935 -5.39 -12.37 -16.82
N VAL A 936 -4.67 -11.89 -17.82
CA VAL A 936 -4.63 -10.48 -18.23
C VAL A 936 -4.90 -10.41 -19.74
N LEU A 937 -5.86 -9.59 -20.13
CA LEU A 937 -6.14 -9.25 -21.53
C LEU A 937 -5.51 -7.89 -21.80
N THR A 938 -4.49 -7.84 -22.64
CA THR A 938 -3.76 -6.62 -23.02
C THR A 938 -3.13 -6.79 -24.40
N LYS A 939 -2.79 -5.69 -25.04
CA LYS A 939 -1.96 -5.65 -26.26
C LYS A 939 -0.53 -5.19 -25.98
N TYR A 940 -0.25 -4.82 -24.73
CA TYR A 940 1.07 -4.39 -24.31
C TYR A 940 2.07 -5.55 -24.40
N THR A 941 3.24 -5.31 -24.97
CA THR A 941 4.25 -6.36 -25.22
C THR A 941 5.30 -6.48 -24.10
N GLY A 942 5.28 -5.58 -23.11
CA GLY A 942 6.11 -5.67 -21.91
C GLY A 942 5.58 -6.67 -20.88
N ALA A 943 6.28 -6.80 -19.75
CA ALA A 943 5.98 -7.80 -18.73
C ALA A 943 4.67 -7.51 -17.97
N ASP A 944 4.34 -6.25 -17.74
CA ASP A 944 3.19 -5.84 -16.92
C ASP A 944 2.56 -4.55 -17.47
N PRO A 945 1.27 -4.56 -17.91
CA PRO A 945 0.59 -3.39 -18.43
C PRO A 945 0.10 -2.42 -17.36
N GLU A 946 0.29 -2.70 -16.06
CA GLU A 946 -0.18 -1.80 -15.00
C GLU A 946 0.47 -0.42 -15.07
N PRO A 947 -0.28 0.67 -14.78
CA PRO A 947 0.26 2.02 -14.84
C PRO A 947 1.53 2.20 -14.00
N ALA A 948 2.54 2.81 -14.59
CA ALA A 948 3.77 3.20 -13.91
C ALA A 948 3.62 4.64 -13.39
N LEU A 949 2.97 4.81 -12.25
CA LEU A 949 2.63 6.12 -11.68
C LEU A 949 3.82 6.90 -11.13
N VAL A 950 4.98 6.25 -11.00
CA VAL A 950 6.19 6.85 -10.45
C VAL A 950 7.39 6.30 -11.20
N TYR A 951 8.32 7.18 -11.57
CA TYR A 951 9.61 6.79 -12.11
C TYR A 951 10.69 6.86 -11.02
N TYR A 952 11.43 5.77 -10.84
CA TYR A 952 12.50 5.66 -9.83
C TYR A 952 13.91 5.93 -10.39
N GLY A 953 13.99 6.44 -11.60
CA GLY A 953 15.26 6.68 -12.29
C GLY A 953 15.78 5.45 -13.04
N ALA A 954 16.51 5.69 -14.13
CA ALA A 954 17.26 4.66 -14.82
C ALA A 954 18.65 4.56 -14.16
N THR A 955 18.84 3.62 -13.27
CA THR A 955 20.19 3.28 -12.80
C THR A 955 20.71 2.14 -13.64
N ASP A 956 21.30 2.49 -14.77
CA ASP A 956 21.80 1.51 -15.74
C ASP A 956 23.16 0.89 -15.37
N ASN A 957 23.83 1.40 -14.37
CA ASN A 957 25.16 0.95 -13.97
C ASN A 957 25.15 -0.07 -12.82
N GLY A 958 24.17 -1.00 -12.80
CA GLY A 958 24.10 -2.00 -11.72
C GLY A 958 23.96 -1.38 -10.32
N GLY A 959 23.63 -0.10 -10.24
CA GLY A 959 23.47 0.65 -9.03
C GLY A 959 22.04 0.61 -8.52
N VAL A 960 21.87 0.91 -7.27
CA VAL A 960 20.61 1.06 -6.57
C VAL A 960 19.68 1.97 -7.38
N GLU A 961 18.42 1.58 -7.55
CA GLU A 961 17.35 2.46 -8.09
C GLU A 961 17.48 3.86 -7.49
N GLY A 962 17.33 4.90 -8.31
CA GLY A 962 17.33 6.27 -7.80
C GLY A 962 16.31 6.39 -6.67
N ASN A 963 16.76 6.68 -5.48
CA ASN A 963 15.95 6.64 -4.26
C ASN A 963 14.86 7.71 -4.19
N THR A 964 14.78 8.60 -5.17
CA THR A 964 13.79 9.69 -5.18
C THR A 964 12.77 9.42 -6.28
N PRO A 965 11.53 9.04 -5.92
CA PRO A 965 10.47 8.81 -6.89
C PRO A 965 10.11 10.12 -7.61
N ASP A 966 10.11 10.09 -8.94
CA ASP A 966 9.64 11.21 -9.75
C ASP A 966 8.18 10.99 -10.17
N VAL A 967 7.27 11.66 -9.48
CA VAL A 967 5.83 11.59 -9.74
C VAL A 967 5.42 12.42 -10.97
N LEU A 968 6.28 13.31 -11.47
CA LEU A 968 6.06 14.09 -12.69
C LEU A 968 6.45 13.32 -13.96
N ALA A 969 7.02 12.11 -13.82
CA ALA A 969 7.41 11.26 -14.93
C ALA A 969 6.74 9.87 -14.90
N PRO A 970 5.40 9.77 -14.84
CA PRO A 970 4.70 8.48 -14.94
C PRO A 970 4.74 7.95 -16.38
N GLY A 971 4.48 6.64 -16.55
CA GLY A 971 4.34 6.00 -17.86
C GLY A 971 5.62 5.39 -18.43
N ILE A 972 6.65 5.18 -17.60
CA ILE A 972 7.91 4.54 -18.02
C ILE A 972 7.96 3.13 -17.43
N ASP A 973 7.97 2.09 -18.29
CA ASP A 973 8.17 0.71 -17.84
C ASP A 973 9.65 0.42 -17.61
N SER A 974 10.06 0.42 -16.35
CA SER A 974 11.45 0.20 -15.95
C SER A 974 11.86 -1.27 -16.14
N ARG A 975 13.10 -1.49 -16.64
CA ARG A 975 13.68 -2.83 -16.85
C ARG A 975 14.03 -3.58 -15.57
N ASN A 976 14.08 -2.91 -14.44
CA ASN A 976 14.41 -3.51 -13.15
C ASN A 976 13.16 -3.86 -12.32
N ASN A 977 12.04 -4.16 -12.98
CA ASN A 977 10.84 -4.63 -12.30
C ASN A 977 10.90 -6.16 -12.10
N TYR A 978 10.42 -6.60 -10.94
CA TYR A 978 10.12 -7.99 -10.69
C TYR A 978 8.87 -8.40 -11.50
N PHE A 979 8.81 -9.62 -12.04
CA PHE A 979 7.67 -10.05 -12.85
C PHE A 979 6.45 -10.36 -12.00
N SER A 980 5.28 -10.06 -12.53
CA SER A 980 4.00 -10.35 -11.87
C SER A 980 3.77 -11.85 -11.75
N ALA A 981 3.15 -12.27 -10.63
CA ALA A 981 2.90 -13.66 -10.32
C ALA A 981 1.40 -14.00 -10.41
N ARG A 982 1.12 -15.20 -10.93
CA ARG A 982 -0.17 -15.91 -10.77
C ARG A 982 -0.06 -16.81 -9.55
N THR A 983 -1.05 -16.73 -8.65
CA THR A 983 -1.03 -17.53 -7.41
C THR A 983 -2.31 -18.33 -7.28
N VAL A 984 -2.18 -19.63 -6.90
CA VAL A 984 -3.31 -20.49 -6.54
C VAL A 984 -3.14 -20.90 -5.09
N THR A 985 -4.19 -20.72 -4.27
CA THR A 985 -4.15 -20.91 -2.82
C THR A 985 -5.28 -21.80 -2.34
N LEU A 986 -4.96 -22.79 -1.53
CA LEU A 986 -5.91 -23.56 -0.73
C LEU A 986 -5.96 -22.96 0.68
N GLY A 987 -7.16 -22.62 1.16
CA GLY A 987 -7.40 -22.08 2.49
C GLY A 987 -8.31 -22.97 3.32
N ILE A 988 -8.02 -23.04 4.63
CA ILE A 988 -8.82 -23.78 5.63
C ILE A 988 -8.97 -22.91 6.86
N ASN A 989 -10.21 -22.62 7.25
CA ASN A 989 -10.53 -21.87 8.45
C ASN A 989 -11.48 -22.68 9.32
N PHE A 990 -11.26 -22.71 10.63
CA PHE A 990 -12.19 -23.32 11.56
C PHE A 990 -12.14 -22.71 12.95
N ASN A 991 -13.24 -22.86 13.68
CA ASN A 991 -13.38 -22.44 15.08
C ASN A 991 -13.55 -23.68 15.95
N PHE A 992 -12.95 -23.64 17.14
CA PHE A 992 -13.05 -24.71 18.15
C PHE A 992 -14.20 -24.47 19.13
#